data_c4fcf6c962ecb53eb577056a87682889
#
_entry.id   c4fcf6c962ecb53eb577056a87682889
#
_cell.length_a   1.000
_cell.length_b   1.000
_cell.length_c   1.000
_cell.angle_alpha   90.00
_cell.angle_beta   90.00
_cell.angle_gamma   90.00
#
_symmetry.space_group_name_H-M   'P 1'
#
loop_
_entity.id
_entity.type
_entity.pdbx_description
1 polymer ?
#
loop_
_entity_poly.entity_id
_entity_poly.type
_entity_poly.pdbx_seq_one_letter_code
_entity_poly.pdbx_strand_id
1 'polypeptide(L)'
;MQEKYLPSEIESATQAQWAAKQVYRAAEASDRPKYYCLSMFPYPSGKLHMGHVRNYTIGDVLARYHALRGFNVMQPMGWDAFGLPAENAAIANNVPPAAWTYANIDHMRTQLKALGFAIDWSRELATCKPDYYRWEQWLFTRLFEKGVIYKKMASVNWDPVDQTVLANEQVIDGRGWRSGALVEKRDIPMYFFRITQYADELLSGLDNLPGWPERVKTMQANWIGKSVGVRFAFPYQLPSPSPLEGKGRGEGGEVENGQLWVFTTRADTIMCVTFCAVAAEHPLATRAAQDKPALATFIAECKQGSVAEADMATMEKKGMDTGLRVTHPLTGESIPVWVGNYVLMSYGDGAVMAVPAHDERDFGFAQKYGLPIKQVIGEKGEGGREKGFSTDAWDEWYASKAGYCVNSGKYDGLAYTAAVDAFAADLAALNLGEKKTQFRLRDWGISRQRYWGCPIPIVHCDTCGDVPVPADQLPVVLPEDVVPDGSGNPLNKRADFVNCDCPTCGAPARRETDTMDTFVESSWYYARYACPDFDGGMLDARANQWLPVDQYIGGIEHAILHLLYARFFHKLMRDEGLISSDEPFVNLLTQGMVVADTYYRETADGKKTWFNPADVEECDGVATLKSDGQPVIVGGTEKMAKSKNNGVDPQALIDLYGADTARLFTMFAAPPEQSLEWSDAGVEGAHRFLKRLWKLAYEHVQGGVVAACSGGDVPDAAKTLRRQLHQTIQKVSDDIERRKQFNTAIAAVMELMNALAKLEGDDAITRSVRQETLEAAATMLAPIVPHIAEALYAELKPGGVMLWPSVDETALVQDEIELMLQVNGKLRGQMRIAATADKAAIEAAALASESVQKYLEGQPPKKVVVVPGRLVNIVI
;
A
#
# COMPACT_ATOMS: atom_id res chain seq x y z
N MET A 1 10.72 -0.39 -44.25
CA MET A 1 11.47 -0.20 -42.98
C MET A 1 12.64 0.73 -43.20
N GLN A 2 12.88 1.74 -42.37
CA GLN A 2 14.06 2.62 -42.42
C GLN A 2 15.26 2.00 -41.67
N GLU A 3 16.49 2.37 -42.09
CA GLU A 3 17.71 1.75 -41.53
C GLU A 3 17.93 2.11 -40.05
N LYS A 4 17.71 3.37 -39.69
CA LYS A 4 17.96 3.87 -38.34
C LYS A 4 16.72 3.81 -37.50
N TYR A 5 16.87 3.38 -36.23
CA TYR A 5 15.84 3.49 -35.22
C TYR A 5 15.69 4.97 -34.80
N LEU A 6 14.55 5.56 -35.10
CA LEU A 6 14.17 6.94 -34.76
C LEU A 6 12.95 6.91 -33.85
N PRO A 7 13.13 6.87 -32.51
CA PRO A 7 12.03 6.68 -31.56
C PRO A 7 10.88 7.66 -31.75
N SER A 8 11.15 8.96 -31.87
CA SER A 8 10.12 10.00 -31.96
C SER A 8 9.18 9.83 -33.16
N GLU A 9 9.70 9.40 -34.30
CA GLU A 9 8.91 9.18 -35.52
C GLU A 9 8.05 7.92 -35.38
N ILE A 10 8.65 6.83 -34.88
CA ILE A 10 7.97 5.54 -34.73
C ILE A 10 6.86 5.66 -33.68
N GLU A 11 7.15 6.26 -32.52
CA GLU A 11 6.22 6.43 -31.41
C GLU A 11 5.04 7.31 -31.83
N SER A 12 5.28 8.44 -32.45
CA SER A 12 4.22 9.33 -32.95
C SER A 12 3.32 8.68 -34.01
N ALA A 13 3.90 7.94 -34.95
CA ALA A 13 3.14 7.24 -35.98
C ALA A 13 2.27 6.11 -35.38
N THR A 14 2.85 5.35 -34.49
CA THR A 14 2.16 4.23 -33.82
C THR A 14 1.01 4.73 -32.94
N GLN A 15 1.22 5.76 -32.14
CA GLN A 15 0.19 6.37 -31.29
C GLN A 15 -0.96 6.97 -32.11
N ALA A 16 -0.65 7.64 -33.23
CA ALA A 16 -1.66 8.16 -34.15
C ALA A 16 -2.55 7.03 -34.70
N GLN A 17 -1.93 5.89 -35.07
CA GLN A 17 -2.67 4.71 -35.55
C GLN A 17 -3.56 4.12 -34.46
N TRP A 18 -3.07 3.97 -33.20
CA TRP A 18 -3.88 3.50 -32.07
C TRP A 18 -5.09 4.39 -31.81
N ALA A 19 -4.88 5.70 -31.82
CA ALA A 19 -5.95 6.67 -31.60
C ALA A 19 -7.03 6.59 -32.70
N ALA A 20 -6.61 6.52 -33.98
CA ALA A 20 -7.53 6.42 -35.11
C ALA A 20 -8.37 5.14 -35.08
N LYS A 21 -7.79 4.02 -34.64
CA LYS A 21 -8.46 2.71 -34.55
C LYS A 21 -9.14 2.47 -33.21
N GLN A 22 -8.98 3.33 -32.23
CA GLN A 22 -9.46 3.14 -30.85
C GLN A 22 -9.09 1.75 -30.27
N VAL A 23 -7.82 1.35 -30.45
CA VAL A 23 -7.34 -0.03 -30.19
C VAL A 23 -7.58 -0.45 -28.75
N TYR A 24 -7.51 0.47 -27.81
CA TYR A 24 -7.59 0.17 -26.35
C TYR A 24 -8.95 0.41 -25.74
N ARG A 25 -9.96 0.69 -26.54
CA ARG A 25 -11.34 0.81 -26.05
C ARG A 25 -11.89 -0.57 -25.69
N ALA A 26 -12.24 -0.75 -24.41
CA ALA A 26 -12.88 -1.96 -23.92
C ALA A 26 -14.28 -2.14 -24.53
N ALA A 27 -14.58 -3.33 -25.03
CA ALA A 27 -15.89 -3.63 -25.58
C ALA A 27 -16.92 -3.81 -24.45
N GLU A 28 -18.09 -3.14 -24.57
CA GLU A 28 -19.17 -3.28 -23.59
C GLU A 28 -19.82 -4.66 -23.62
N ALA A 29 -19.91 -5.28 -24.79
CA ALA A 29 -20.37 -6.65 -24.98
C ALA A 29 -19.28 -7.45 -25.70
N SER A 30 -18.84 -8.57 -25.15
CA SER A 30 -17.78 -9.40 -25.71
C SER A 30 -17.90 -10.83 -25.21
N ASP A 31 -17.69 -11.80 -26.12
CA ASP A 31 -17.55 -13.22 -25.77
C ASP A 31 -16.13 -13.56 -25.25
N ARG A 32 -15.20 -12.59 -25.34
CA ARG A 32 -13.84 -12.75 -24.82
C ARG A 32 -13.85 -12.61 -23.29
N PRO A 33 -13.02 -13.40 -22.59
CA PRO A 33 -12.89 -13.23 -21.13
C PRO A 33 -12.45 -11.80 -20.79
N LYS A 34 -13.04 -11.25 -19.74
CA LYS A 34 -12.67 -9.91 -19.27
C LYS A 34 -11.31 -9.92 -18.56
N TYR A 35 -10.61 -8.81 -18.64
CA TYR A 35 -9.48 -8.52 -17.77
C TYR A 35 -9.46 -7.04 -17.39
N TYR A 36 -9.77 -6.73 -16.14
CA TYR A 36 -9.74 -5.39 -15.62
C TYR A 36 -8.42 -5.13 -14.90
N CYS A 37 -7.54 -4.38 -15.55
CA CYS A 37 -6.25 -3.98 -15.01
C CYS A 37 -6.29 -2.51 -14.59
N LEU A 38 -6.05 -2.24 -13.31
CA LEU A 38 -6.16 -0.91 -12.75
C LEU A 38 -4.91 -0.52 -11.97
N SER A 39 -4.25 0.54 -12.39
CA SER A 39 -3.24 1.22 -11.58
C SER A 39 -3.88 2.34 -10.78
N MET A 40 -3.44 2.55 -9.54
CA MET A 40 -3.91 3.66 -8.72
C MET A 40 -3.74 4.98 -9.47
N PHE A 41 -4.81 5.75 -9.54
CA PHE A 41 -4.82 7.02 -10.28
C PHE A 41 -4.01 8.11 -9.56
N PRO A 42 -3.44 9.08 -10.29
CA PRO A 42 -2.56 10.08 -9.71
C PRO A 42 -3.31 11.29 -9.17
N TYR A 43 -2.67 11.97 -8.20
CA TYR A 43 -3.01 13.34 -7.85
C TYR A 43 -2.48 14.31 -8.91
N PRO A 44 -3.31 15.18 -9.50
CA PRO A 44 -2.85 16.16 -10.50
C PRO A 44 -2.19 17.38 -9.81
N SER A 45 -1.10 17.15 -9.08
CA SER A 45 -0.38 18.17 -8.31
C SER A 45 0.89 18.68 -9.01
N GLY A 46 0.99 18.52 -10.32
CA GLY A 46 2.12 18.94 -11.14
C GLY A 46 2.46 17.96 -12.25
N LYS A 47 3.74 17.83 -12.59
CA LYS A 47 4.23 16.90 -13.63
C LYS A 47 4.30 15.47 -13.11
N LEU A 48 4.25 14.49 -14.02
CA LEU A 48 4.60 13.10 -13.71
C LEU A 48 6.03 13.01 -13.17
N HIS A 49 6.30 12.00 -12.38
CA HIS A 49 7.64 11.60 -11.96
C HIS A 49 7.89 10.13 -12.31
N MET A 50 9.13 9.66 -12.21
CA MET A 50 9.49 8.30 -12.62
C MET A 50 8.76 7.20 -11.83
N GLY A 51 8.30 7.47 -10.61
CA GLY A 51 7.42 6.55 -9.88
C GLY A 51 6.08 6.31 -10.58
N HIS A 52 5.48 7.36 -11.18
CA HIS A 52 4.28 7.22 -12.00
C HIS A 52 4.58 6.41 -13.28
N VAL A 53 5.68 6.73 -13.97
CA VAL A 53 6.09 5.98 -15.17
C VAL A 53 6.22 4.50 -14.87
N ARG A 54 6.88 4.15 -13.77
CA ARG A 54 7.04 2.76 -13.34
C ARG A 54 5.70 2.10 -13.02
N ASN A 55 4.86 2.74 -12.20
CA ASN A 55 3.56 2.21 -11.80
C ASN A 55 2.68 1.87 -12.99
N TYR A 56 2.54 2.84 -13.90
CA TYR A 56 1.67 2.68 -15.07
C TYR A 56 2.27 1.74 -16.12
N THR A 57 3.59 1.66 -16.24
CA THR A 57 4.22 0.68 -17.12
C THR A 57 3.97 -0.74 -16.61
N ILE A 58 4.02 -1.00 -15.30
CA ILE A 58 3.70 -2.33 -14.72
C ILE A 58 2.27 -2.74 -15.12
N GLY A 59 1.30 -1.86 -14.93
CA GLY A 59 -0.10 -2.12 -15.31
C GLY A 59 -0.25 -2.34 -16.82
N ASP A 60 0.40 -1.51 -17.61
CA ASP A 60 0.33 -1.57 -19.06
C ASP A 60 0.93 -2.87 -19.64
N VAL A 61 2.03 -3.36 -19.05
CA VAL A 61 2.61 -4.67 -19.43
C VAL A 61 1.59 -5.78 -19.24
N LEU A 62 0.89 -5.81 -18.11
CA LEU A 62 -0.10 -6.85 -17.82
C LEU A 62 -1.34 -6.70 -18.70
N ALA A 63 -1.82 -5.48 -18.93
CA ALA A 63 -2.95 -5.19 -19.79
C ALA A 63 -2.68 -5.63 -21.24
N ARG A 64 -1.52 -5.25 -21.81
CA ARG A 64 -1.13 -5.62 -23.17
C ARG A 64 -0.89 -7.12 -23.30
N TYR A 65 -0.27 -7.74 -22.31
CA TYR A 65 -0.06 -9.20 -22.32
C TYR A 65 -1.41 -9.95 -22.43
N HIS A 66 -2.41 -9.58 -21.63
CA HIS A 66 -3.72 -10.20 -21.69
C HIS A 66 -4.47 -9.87 -22.99
N ALA A 67 -4.33 -8.66 -23.52
CA ALA A 67 -4.88 -8.30 -24.82
C ALA A 67 -4.31 -9.18 -25.94
N LEU A 68 -3.00 -9.41 -25.97
CA LEU A 68 -2.33 -10.31 -26.92
C LEU A 68 -2.77 -11.77 -26.76
N ARG A 69 -3.26 -12.15 -25.59
CA ARG A 69 -3.86 -13.45 -25.31
C ARG A 69 -5.36 -13.55 -25.64
N GLY A 70 -5.94 -12.49 -26.19
CA GLY A 70 -7.32 -12.48 -26.65
C GLY A 70 -8.36 -12.08 -25.61
N PHE A 71 -7.97 -11.50 -24.46
CA PHE A 71 -8.90 -10.97 -23.47
C PHE A 71 -9.53 -9.65 -23.94
N ASN A 72 -10.74 -9.36 -23.44
CA ASN A 72 -11.31 -8.01 -23.47
C ASN A 72 -10.76 -7.23 -22.27
N VAL A 73 -9.82 -6.33 -22.53
CA VAL A 73 -9.07 -5.64 -21.47
C VAL A 73 -9.65 -4.27 -21.24
N MET A 74 -9.89 -3.92 -19.97
CA MET A 74 -10.19 -2.57 -19.51
C MET A 74 -9.03 -2.05 -18.67
N GLN A 75 -8.38 -0.98 -19.15
CA GLN A 75 -7.35 -0.23 -18.44
C GLN A 75 -7.74 1.25 -18.45
N PRO A 76 -8.52 1.73 -17.49
CA PRO A 76 -8.96 3.12 -17.41
C PRO A 76 -7.90 4.01 -16.76
N MET A 77 -8.09 5.32 -16.87
CA MET A 77 -7.31 6.35 -16.19
C MET A 77 -8.24 7.46 -15.71
N GLY A 78 -7.86 8.12 -14.63
CA GLY A 78 -8.54 9.27 -14.08
C GLY A 78 -7.66 10.02 -13.09
N TRP A 79 -8.28 10.92 -12.32
CA TRP A 79 -7.57 11.89 -11.51
C TRP A 79 -8.19 11.95 -10.13
N ASP A 80 -7.38 11.67 -9.11
CA ASP A 80 -7.72 11.96 -7.73
C ASP A 80 -7.46 13.45 -7.50
N ALA A 81 -8.48 14.27 -7.70
CA ALA A 81 -8.32 15.66 -8.05
C ALA A 81 -8.68 16.65 -6.94
N PHE A 82 -9.16 16.15 -5.79
CA PHE A 82 -9.40 16.96 -4.60
C PHE A 82 -8.18 16.93 -3.65
N GLY A 83 -8.20 17.78 -2.64
CA GLY A 83 -7.31 17.71 -1.50
C GLY A 83 -6.29 18.83 -1.37
N LEU A 84 -5.60 18.76 -0.25
CA LEU A 84 -4.65 19.75 0.24
C LEU A 84 -3.49 20.12 -0.71
N PRO A 85 -2.91 19.18 -1.49
CA PRO A 85 -1.81 19.56 -2.39
C PRO A 85 -2.20 20.61 -3.42
N ALA A 86 -3.42 20.49 -4.00
CA ALA A 86 -3.92 21.48 -4.95
C ALA A 86 -4.26 22.80 -4.28
N GLU A 87 -4.87 22.77 -3.09
CA GLU A 87 -5.21 23.96 -2.30
C GLU A 87 -3.95 24.74 -1.89
N ASN A 88 -2.91 24.06 -1.38
CA ASN A 88 -1.64 24.69 -1.05
C ASN A 88 -0.93 25.31 -2.28
N ALA A 89 -0.95 24.62 -3.38
CA ALA A 89 -0.37 25.13 -4.62
C ALA A 89 -1.15 26.37 -5.14
N ALA A 90 -2.47 26.33 -5.01
CA ALA A 90 -3.35 27.45 -5.37
C ALA A 90 -3.07 28.69 -4.51
N ILE A 91 -2.93 28.51 -3.19
CA ILE A 91 -2.54 29.59 -2.28
C ILE A 91 -1.17 30.16 -2.68
N ALA A 92 -0.18 29.30 -2.88
CA ALA A 92 1.18 29.72 -3.25
C ALA A 92 1.25 30.50 -4.57
N ASN A 93 0.36 30.18 -5.53
CA ASN A 93 0.33 30.79 -6.86
C ASN A 93 -0.79 31.84 -7.02
N ASN A 94 -1.59 32.07 -5.99
CA ASN A 94 -2.72 33.00 -5.96
C ASN A 94 -3.73 32.74 -7.11
N VAL A 95 -4.12 31.47 -7.27
CA VAL A 95 -5.10 31.01 -8.29
C VAL A 95 -6.15 30.13 -7.65
N PRO A 96 -7.34 29.94 -8.24
CA PRO A 96 -8.29 28.94 -7.75
C PRO A 96 -7.75 27.52 -7.85
N PRO A 97 -7.95 26.64 -6.85
CA PRO A 97 -7.56 25.23 -6.92
C PRO A 97 -8.10 24.49 -8.14
N ALA A 98 -9.33 24.79 -8.58
CA ALA A 98 -9.93 24.22 -9.79
C ALA A 98 -9.07 24.48 -11.04
N ALA A 99 -8.71 25.75 -11.27
CA ALA A 99 -7.90 26.13 -12.43
C ALA A 99 -6.53 25.45 -12.42
N TRP A 100 -5.88 25.39 -11.26
CA TRP A 100 -4.62 24.68 -11.06
C TRP A 100 -4.75 23.19 -11.36
N THR A 101 -5.78 22.56 -10.80
CA THR A 101 -6.04 21.12 -10.95
C THR A 101 -6.30 20.76 -12.41
N TYR A 102 -7.17 21.47 -13.12
CA TYR A 102 -7.49 21.18 -14.52
C TYR A 102 -6.27 21.37 -15.44
N ALA A 103 -5.47 22.41 -15.22
CA ALA A 103 -4.23 22.61 -15.98
C ALA A 103 -3.23 21.46 -15.78
N ASN A 104 -3.11 20.95 -14.55
CA ASN A 104 -2.25 19.79 -14.28
C ASN A 104 -2.81 18.49 -14.87
N ILE A 105 -4.11 18.27 -14.85
CA ILE A 105 -4.76 17.14 -15.51
C ILE A 105 -4.41 17.12 -17.01
N ASP A 106 -4.56 18.24 -17.70
CA ASP A 106 -4.27 18.34 -19.12
C ASP A 106 -2.79 18.07 -19.43
N HIS A 107 -1.91 18.61 -18.60
CA HIS A 107 -0.48 18.39 -18.75
C HIS A 107 -0.09 16.91 -18.52
N MET A 108 -0.53 16.33 -17.41
CA MET A 108 -0.23 14.92 -17.08
C MET A 108 -0.86 13.96 -18.09
N ARG A 109 -2.07 14.25 -18.59
CA ARG A 109 -2.71 13.48 -19.66
C ARG A 109 -1.84 13.46 -20.93
N THR A 110 -1.27 14.60 -21.29
CA THR A 110 -0.35 14.70 -22.43
C THR A 110 0.90 13.83 -22.21
N GLN A 111 1.49 13.86 -21.02
CA GLN A 111 2.65 13.03 -20.68
C GLN A 111 2.31 11.52 -20.68
N LEU A 112 1.14 11.11 -20.15
CA LEU A 112 0.70 9.71 -20.17
C LEU A 112 0.47 9.20 -21.60
N LYS A 113 -0.09 10.05 -22.48
CA LYS A 113 -0.25 9.72 -23.90
C LYS A 113 1.10 9.57 -24.59
N ALA A 114 2.07 10.45 -24.30
CA ALA A 114 3.42 10.36 -24.85
C ALA A 114 4.15 9.06 -24.44
N LEU A 115 3.84 8.49 -23.28
CA LEU A 115 4.36 7.19 -22.83
C LEU A 115 3.70 5.99 -23.55
N GLY A 116 2.65 6.23 -24.33
CA GLY A 116 2.00 5.23 -25.16
C GLY A 116 1.28 4.14 -24.38
N PHE A 117 0.70 4.44 -23.23
CA PHE A 117 -0.07 3.46 -22.44
C PHE A 117 -1.37 3.04 -23.12
N ALA A 118 -1.74 1.78 -22.98
CA ALA A 118 -2.97 1.19 -23.52
C ALA A 118 -4.21 1.58 -22.69
N ILE A 119 -4.39 2.87 -22.47
CA ILE A 119 -5.47 3.43 -21.66
C ILE A 119 -6.73 3.61 -22.49
N ASP A 120 -7.86 3.14 -21.95
CA ASP A 120 -9.21 3.46 -22.44
C ASP A 120 -9.63 4.86 -21.96
N TRP A 121 -9.25 5.89 -22.71
CA TRP A 121 -9.55 7.29 -22.40
C TRP A 121 -11.04 7.63 -22.49
N SER A 122 -11.88 6.75 -23.03
CA SER A 122 -13.35 6.96 -23.00
C SER A 122 -13.94 6.81 -21.60
N ARG A 123 -13.16 6.25 -20.67
CA ARG A 123 -13.54 6.04 -19.27
C ARG A 123 -12.86 7.01 -18.31
N GLU A 124 -12.27 8.08 -18.83
CA GLU A 124 -11.61 9.10 -18.02
C GLU A 124 -12.58 9.78 -17.07
N LEU A 125 -12.19 9.93 -15.81
CA LEU A 125 -12.92 10.67 -14.78
C LEU A 125 -11.99 11.54 -13.94
N ALA A 126 -12.56 12.55 -13.28
CA ALA A 126 -11.86 13.36 -12.27
C ALA A 126 -12.76 13.50 -11.05
N THR A 127 -12.23 13.19 -9.87
CA THR A 127 -13.03 13.15 -8.64
C THR A 127 -13.59 14.50 -8.24
N CYS A 128 -12.94 15.60 -8.67
CA CYS A 128 -13.41 16.98 -8.41
C CYS A 128 -14.57 17.44 -9.31
N LYS A 129 -15.03 16.62 -10.24
CA LYS A 129 -16.16 17.00 -11.10
C LYS A 129 -17.49 16.63 -10.50
N PRO A 130 -18.53 17.50 -10.65
CA PRO A 130 -19.86 17.27 -10.12
C PRO A 130 -20.53 15.97 -10.58
N ASP A 131 -20.26 15.51 -11.80
CA ASP A 131 -20.77 14.26 -12.37
C ASP A 131 -20.19 13.01 -11.69
N TYR A 132 -19.03 13.15 -11.05
CA TYR A 132 -18.44 12.12 -10.20
C TYR A 132 -18.92 12.22 -8.75
N TYR A 133 -18.65 13.33 -8.05
CA TYR A 133 -18.87 13.41 -6.61
C TYR A 133 -20.37 13.50 -6.23
N ARG A 134 -21.27 13.80 -7.17
CA ARG A 134 -22.72 13.66 -6.98
C ARG A 134 -23.11 12.31 -6.39
N TRP A 135 -22.45 11.25 -6.81
CA TRP A 135 -22.82 9.90 -6.42
C TRP A 135 -22.31 9.49 -5.05
N GLU A 136 -21.17 9.99 -4.63
CA GLU A 136 -20.73 9.80 -3.23
C GLU A 136 -21.55 10.66 -2.27
N GLN A 137 -21.99 11.85 -2.67
CA GLN A 137 -22.99 12.63 -1.92
C GLN A 137 -24.32 11.87 -1.80
N TRP A 138 -24.80 11.25 -2.87
CA TRP A 138 -25.99 10.41 -2.86
C TRP A 138 -25.81 9.20 -1.91
N LEU A 139 -24.69 8.52 -1.96
CA LEU A 139 -24.41 7.41 -1.06
C LEU A 139 -24.32 7.88 0.38
N PHE A 140 -23.68 9.02 0.63
CA PHE A 140 -23.60 9.65 1.94
C PHE A 140 -25.00 9.88 2.55
N THR A 141 -25.93 10.49 1.80
CA THR A 141 -27.28 10.79 2.34
C THR A 141 -28.01 9.51 2.73
N ARG A 142 -27.94 8.45 1.91
CA ARG A 142 -28.55 7.15 2.22
C ARG A 142 -27.96 6.49 3.45
N LEU A 143 -26.63 6.52 3.57
CA LEU A 143 -25.94 5.92 4.70
C LEU A 143 -26.13 6.73 5.99
N PHE A 144 -26.32 8.04 5.89
CA PHE A 144 -26.67 8.91 7.01
C PHE A 144 -28.08 8.56 7.53
N GLU A 145 -29.07 8.40 6.66
CA GLU A 145 -30.44 7.96 7.02
C GLU A 145 -30.45 6.57 7.70
N LYS A 146 -29.55 5.67 7.28
CA LYS A 146 -29.40 4.33 7.87
C LYS A 146 -28.55 4.32 9.15
N GLY A 147 -27.98 5.45 9.55
CA GLY A 147 -27.12 5.56 10.73
C GLY A 147 -25.72 4.92 10.57
N VAL A 148 -25.34 4.53 9.36
CA VAL A 148 -23.96 4.09 9.05
C VAL A 148 -23.00 5.30 9.06
N ILE A 149 -23.51 6.46 8.65
CA ILE A 149 -22.87 7.74 8.89
C ILE A 149 -23.56 8.45 10.04
N TYR A 150 -22.79 9.04 10.93
CA TYR A 150 -23.32 9.75 12.09
C TYR A 150 -22.42 10.93 12.47
N LYS A 151 -22.97 11.89 13.21
CA LYS A 151 -22.27 13.08 13.69
C LYS A 151 -21.98 12.96 15.18
N LYS A 152 -20.76 13.30 15.61
CA LYS A 152 -20.39 13.44 17.02
C LYS A 152 -19.31 14.49 17.20
N MET A 153 -19.13 14.94 18.43
CA MET A 153 -17.99 15.77 18.83
C MET A 153 -16.71 14.95 18.78
N ALA A 154 -15.65 15.51 18.21
CA ALA A 154 -14.33 14.89 18.14
C ALA A 154 -13.25 15.90 18.48
N SER A 155 -12.27 15.48 19.27
CA SER A 155 -11.12 16.31 19.61
C SER A 155 -10.11 16.32 18.45
N VAL A 156 -9.77 17.50 17.96
CA VAL A 156 -8.88 17.71 16.82
C VAL A 156 -7.74 18.66 17.17
N ASN A 157 -6.66 18.61 16.37
CA ASN A 157 -5.59 19.60 16.44
C ASN A 157 -6.05 20.86 15.70
N TRP A 158 -6.19 21.95 16.41
CA TRP A 158 -6.61 23.22 15.86
C TRP A 158 -5.45 24.21 15.80
N ASP A 159 -5.23 24.80 14.64
CA ASP A 159 -4.31 25.92 14.47
C ASP A 159 -5.08 27.24 14.66
N PRO A 160 -4.79 28.03 15.72
CA PRO A 160 -5.54 29.25 16.00
C PRO A 160 -5.22 30.39 15.04
N VAL A 161 -4.07 30.35 14.34
CA VAL A 161 -3.65 31.37 13.36
C VAL A 161 -4.23 31.06 11.99
N ASP A 162 -4.06 29.82 11.52
CA ASP A 162 -4.61 29.38 10.23
C ASP A 162 -6.11 29.05 10.31
N GLN A 163 -6.71 29.03 11.52
CA GLN A 163 -8.11 28.71 11.80
C GLN A 163 -8.57 27.42 11.08
N THR A 164 -7.78 26.39 11.18
CA THR A 164 -8.04 25.10 10.53
C THR A 164 -7.64 23.92 11.40
N VAL A 165 -8.24 22.78 11.12
CA VAL A 165 -7.84 21.49 11.71
C VAL A 165 -6.59 20.99 11.01
N LEU A 166 -5.61 20.52 11.78
CA LEU A 166 -4.40 19.91 11.31
C LEU A 166 -4.45 18.39 11.52
N ALA A 167 -4.04 17.63 10.52
CA ALA A 167 -3.71 16.22 10.70
C ALA A 167 -2.50 16.08 11.64
N ASN A 168 -2.32 14.90 12.23
CA ASN A 168 -1.20 14.69 13.17
C ASN A 168 0.17 14.96 12.52
N GLU A 169 0.31 14.62 11.24
CA GLU A 169 1.53 14.81 10.43
C GLU A 169 1.84 16.30 10.16
N GLN A 170 0.87 17.17 10.37
CA GLN A 170 0.99 18.60 10.18
C GLN A 170 1.32 19.33 11.49
N VAL A 171 1.49 18.60 12.58
CA VAL A 171 1.91 19.13 13.88
C VAL A 171 3.36 18.72 14.13
N ILE A 172 4.27 19.70 14.16
CA ILE A 172 5.70 19.52 14.39
C ILE A 172 6.05 20.18 15.71
N ASP A 173 6.56 19.42 16.66
CA ASP A 173 6.91 19.91 18.02
C ASP A 173 5.76 20.69 18.70
N GLY A 174 4.52 20.21 18.53
CA GLY A 174 3.33 20.84 19.09
C GLY A 174 2.88 22.14 18.38
N ARG A 175 3.46 22.42 17.21
CA ARG A 175 3.18 23.62 16.41
C ARG A 175 2.64 23.27 15.04
N GLY A 176 1.79 24.12 14.50
CA GLY A 176 1.33 24.00 13.12
C GLY A 176 2.52 24.15 12.15
N TRP A 177 2.66 23.23 11.24
CA TRP A 177 3.78 23.12 10.27
C TRP A 177 3.95 24.35 9.38
N ARG A 178 2.86 25.11 9.16
CA ARG A 178 2.82 26.32 8.33
C ARG A 178 2.88 27.60 9.15
N SER A 179 1.99 27.72 10.13
CA SER A 179 1.85 28.94 10.94
C SER A 179 2.94 29.08 12.00
N GLY A 180 3.52 27.96 12.47
CA GLY A 180 4.38 27.91 13.64
C GLY A 180 3.65 28.18 14.97
N ALA A 181 2.33 28.37 14.95
CA ALA A 181 1.52 28.58 16.14
C ALA A 181 1.43 27.33 17.00
N LEU A 182 1.31 27.46 18.31
CA LEU A 182 1.00 26.36 19.19
C LEU A 182 -0.39 25.81 18.83
N VAL A 183 -0.44 24.52 18.63
CA VAL A 183 -1.69 23.80 18.30
C VAL A 183 -2.53 23.66 19.56
N GLU A 184 -3.82 23.94 19.42
CA GLU A 184 -4.83 23.74 20.45
C GLU A 184 -5.63 22.46 20.19
N LYS A 185 -6.08 21.78 21.26
CA LYS A 185 -7.09 20.75 21.14
C LYS A 185 -8.47 21.41 21.19
N ARG A 186 -9.28 21.14 20.18
CA ARG A 186 -10.68 21.60 20.11
C ARG A 186 -11.61 20.45 19.83
N ASP A 187 -12.76 20.47 20.50
CA ASP A 187 -13.84 19.56 20.19
C ASP A 187 -14.74 20.22 19.15
N ILE A 188 -14.85 19.60 17.99
CA ILE A 188 -15.72 20.04 16.90
C ILE A 188 -16.66 18.93 16.46
N PRO A 189 -17.85 19.26 15.97
CA PRO A 189 -18.75 18.26 15.41
C PRO A 189 -18.18 17.74 14.08
N MET A 190 -18.12 16.42 13.92
CA MET A 190 -17.61 15.76 12.72
C MET A 190 -18.50 14.59 12.32
N TYR A 191 -18.53 14.27 11.03
CA TYR A 191 -19.19 13.08 10.50
C TYR A 191 -18.24 11.90 10.46
N PHE A 192 -18.77 10.71 10.76
CA PHE A 192 -18.04 9.46 10.84
C PHE A 192 -18.74 8.34 10.10
N PHE A 193 -17.99 7.53 9.36
CA PHE A 193 -18.42 6.21 8.93
C PHE A 193 -18.22 5.18 10.03
N ARG A 194 -19.22 4.33 10.27
CA ARG A 194 -19.13 3.19 11.22
C ARG A 194 -18.39 2.00 10.62
N ILE A 195 -17.16 2.19 10.19
CA ILE A 195 -16.32 1.11 9.66
C ILE A 195 -16.14 -0.03 10.68
N THR A 196 -16.24 0.27 11.97
CA THR A 196 -16.15 -0.72 13.05
C THR A 196 -17.26 -1.78 13.00
N GLN A 197 -18.41 -1.49 12.42
CA GLN A 197 -19.48 -2.47 12.20
C GLN A 197 -19.06 -3.58 11.22
N TYR A 198 -18.12 -3.29 10.34
CA TYR A 198 -17.58 -4.20 9.33
C TYR A 198 -16.23 -4.81 9.73
N ALA A 199 -15.74 -4.55 10.95
CA ALA A 199 -14.40 -4.95 11.38
C ALA A 199 -14.16 -6.46 11.30
N ASP A 200 -15.13 -7.28 11.73
CA ASP A 200 -15.03 -8.75 11.63
C ASP A 200 -15.04 -9.23 10.18
N GLU A 201 -15.91 -8.65 9.35
CA GLU A 201 -16.01 -9.00 7.93
C GLU A 201 -14.77 -8.57 7.13
N LEU A 202 -14.25 -7.36 7.40
CA LEU A 202 -13.00 -6.88 6.82
C LEU A 202 -11.80 -7.75 7.22
N LEU A 203 -11.78 -8.23 8.46
CA LEU A 203 -10.72 -9.10 8.95
C LEU A 203 -10.81 -10.51 8.33
N SER A 204 -11.96 -11.16 8.40
CA SER A 204 -12.16 -12.51 7.84
C SER A 204 -12.05 -12.53 6.31
N GLY A 205 -12.43 -11.44 5.64
CA GLY A 205 -12.28 -11.29 4.20
C GLY A 205 -10.83 -11.39 3.71
N LEU A 206 -9.83 -11.10 4.57
CA LEU A 206 -8.41 -11.25 4.20
C LEU A 206 -8.01 -12.69 3.87
N ASP A 207 -8.68 -13.67 4.45
CA ASP A 207 -8.43 -15.09 4.17
C ASP A 207 -8.86 -15.49 2.75
N ASN A 208 -9.79 -14.73 2.15
CA ASN A 208 -10.32 -14.93 0.82
C ASN A 208 -9.58 -14.12 -0.27
N LEU A 209 -8.41 -13.55 0.05
CA LEU A 209 -7.58 -12.75 -0.83
C LEU A 209 -6.22 -13.44 -1.13
N PRO A 210 -6.21 -14.60 -1.81
CA PRO A 210 -4.96 -15.33 -2.10
C PRO A 210 -4.03 -14.57 -3.05
N GLY A 211 -4.56 -13.66 -3.87
CA GLY A 211 -3.80 -12.82 -4.80
C GLY A 211 -3.18 -11.56 -4.16
N TRP A 212 -3.31 -11.40 -2.83
CA TRP A 212 -2.74 -10.26 -2.13
C TRP A 212 -1.43 -10.62 -1.42
N PRO A 213 -0.43 -9.71 -1.38
CA PRO A 213 0.80 -9.93 -0.63
C PRO A 213 0.51 -10.13 0.88
N GLU A 214 1.11 -11.16 1.47
CA GLU A 214 0.94 -11.48 2.90
C GLU A 214 1.27 -10.28 3.81
N ARG A 215 2.27 -9.48 3.42
CA ARG A 215 2.64 -8.27 4.15
C ARG A 215 1.47 -7.29 4.24
N VAL A 216 0.72 -7.07 3.17
CA VAL A 216 -0.44 -6.16 3.15
C VAL A 216 -1.56 -6.72 4.02
N LYS A 217 -1.85 -8.02 3.92
CA LYS A 217 -2.87 -8.69 4.76
C LYS A 217 -2.52 -8.56 6.24
N THR A 218 -1.27 -8.81 6.61
CA THR A 218 -0.77 -8.65 7.98
C THR A 218 -0.91 -7.20 8.47
N MET A 219 -0.56 -6.21 7.63
CA MET A 219 -0.71 -4.80 7.98
C MET A 219 -2.18 -4.43 8.25
N GLN A 220 -3.11 -4.88 7.41
CA GLN A 220 -4.54 -4.64 7.61
C GLN A 220 -5.08 -5.37 8.85
N ALA A 221 -4.72 -6.65 9.05
CA ALA A 221 -5.13 -7.41 10.22
C ALA A 221 -4.65 -6.74 11.52
N ASN A 222 -3.41 -6.28 11.56
CA ASN A 222 -2.86 -5.55 12.70
C ASN A 222 -3.54 -4.19 12.92
N TRP A 223 -3.91 -3.49 11.85
CA TRP A 223 -4.64 -2.22 11.94
C TRP A 223 -6.06 -2.41 12.47
N ILE A 224 -6.78 -3.41 11.97
CA ILE A 224 -8.10 -3.79 12.48
C ILE A 224 -7.97 -4.23 13.95
N GLY A 225 -6.93 -5.00 14.28
CA GLY A 225 -6.49 -5.28 15.64
C GLY A 225 -7.56 -5.90 16.51
N LYS A 226 -8.13 -7.04 16.08
CA LYS A 226 -9.11 -7.80 16.88
C LYS A 226 -8.45 -8.34 18.15
N SER A 227 -9.00 -7.99 19.27
CA SER A 227 -8.57 -8.48 20.60
C SER A 227 -9.74 -9.08 21.34
N VAL A 228 -9.57 -10.32 21.79
CA VAL A 228 -10.51 -10.99 22.69
C VAL A 228 -9.95 -10.88 24.08
N GLY A 229 -10.70 -10.32 24.99
CA GLY A 229 -10.27 -10.09 26.36
C GLY A 229 -11.44 -10.08 27.34
N VAL A 230 -11.19 -9.56 28.52
CA VAL A 230 -12.20 -9.38 29.58
C VAL A 230 -12.32 -7.89 29.87
N ARG A 231 -13.52 -7.35 29.77
CA ARG A 231 -13.88 -6.04 30.30
C ARG A 231 -14.47 -6.20 31.66
N PHE A 232 -13.92 -5.52 32.68
CA PHE A 232 -14.41 -5.64 34.04
C PHE A 232 -14.21 -4.36 34.83
N ALA A 233 -14.88 -4.26 35.97
CA ALA A 233 -14.91 -3.08 36.79
C ALA A 233 -14.22 -3.28 38.14
N PHE A 234 -13.50 -2.25 38.60
CA PHE A 234 -13.09 -2.04 39.95
C PHE A 234 -14.11 -1.14 40.65
N PRO A 235 -14.92 -1.63 41.62
CA PRO A 235 -15.83 -0.74 42.34
C PRO A 235 -15.08 0.31 43.18
N TYR A 236 -15.66 1.48 43.34
CA TYR A 236 -15.15 2.49 44.24
C TYR A 236 -16.27 3.25 44.95
N GLN A 237 -15.90 3.87 46.07
CA GLN A 237 -16.78 4.72 46.87
C GLN A 237 -16.05 6.06 47.09
N LEU A 238 -16.68 7.15 46.70
CA LEU A 238 -16.13 8.49 46.87
C LEU A 238 -17.08 9.33 47.71
N PRO A 239 -16.56 10.27 48.55
CA PRO A 239 -17.42 11.24 49.20
C PRO A 239 -18.17 12.06 48.14
N SER A 240 -19.47 12.22 48.28
CA SER A 240 -20.26 13.10 47.42
C SER A 240 -19.73 14.51 47.46
N PRO A 241 -19.63 15.26 46.36
CA PRO A 241 -19.25 16.67 46.43
C PRO A 241 -20.29 17.42 47.25
N SER A 242 -19.82 18.10 48.31
CA SER A 242 -20.73 18.88 49.16
C SER A 242 -21.47 19.92 48.34
N PRO A 243 -22.80 20.07 48.46
CA PRO A 243 -23.51 21.20 47.88
C PRO A 243 -22.98 22.46 48.50
N LEU A 244 -22.74 23.48 47.68
CA LEU A 244 -22.30 24.83 48.07
C LEU A 244 -22.88 25.31 49.43
N GLU A 245 -21.97 25.81 50.26
CA GLU A 245 -22.15 26.53 51.50
C GLU A 245 -23.59 26.82 51.99
N GLY A 246 -23.93 26.23 53.14
CA GLY A 246 -25.05 26.77 53.95
C GLY A 246 -25.87 25.84 54.79
N LYS A 247 -25.53 24.60 55.00
CA LYS A 247 -26.20 23.79 56.06
C LYS A 247 -25.19 22.89 56.78
N GLY A 248 -25.28 22.95 58.09
CA GLY A 248 -24.37 22.35 59.04
C GLY A 248 -24.01 20.87 58.77
N ARG A 249 -22.80 20.50 59.17
CA ARG A 249 -22.29 19.12 59.20
C ARG A 249 -23.26 18.21 59.96
N GLY A 250 -24.10 17.48 59.24
CA GLY A 250 -24.73 16.25 59.71
C GLY A 250 -23.80 15.08 59.44
N GLU A 251 -23.55 14.22 60.44
CA GLU A 251 -22.83 12.99 60.31
C GLU A 251 -23.62 12.06 59.38
N GLY A 252 -23.14 11.91 58.15
CA GLY A 252 -23.73 11.06 57.06
C GLY A 252 -23.52 11.67 55.70
N GLY A 253 -22.25 11.85 55.29
CA GLY A 253 -21.94 12.28 53.93
C GLY A 253 -22.44 11.23 52.93
N GLU A 254 -23.28 11.66 51.94
CA GLU A 254 -23.67 10.79 50.83
C GLU A 254 -22.41 10.27 50.13
N VAL A 255 -22.35 8.95 49.96
CA VAL A 255 -21.27 8.25 49.27
C VAL A 255 -21.71 7.97 47.85
N GLU A 256 -20.93 8.44 46.87
CA GLU A 256 -21.09 8.11 45.46
C GLU A 256 -20.44 6.76 45.20
N ASN A 257 -21.23 5.77 44.79
CA ASN A 257 -20.73 4.48 44.35
C ASN A 257 -20.49 4.53 42.85
N GLY A 258 -19.31 4.09 42.39
CA GLY A 258 -18.97 4.03 40.97
C GLY A 258 -18.18 2.77 40.62
N GLN A 259 -17.89 2.64 39.36
CA GLN A 259 -17.15 1.53 38.79
C GLN A 259 -16.09 2.07 37.81
N LEU A 260 -14.83 1.71 38.05
CA LEU A 260 -13.73 1.97 37.13
C LEU A 260 -13.61 0.78 36.18
N TRP A 261 -14.06 0.94 34.94
CA TRP A 261 -14.01 -0.08 33.92
C TRP A 261 -12.65 -0.16 33.26
N VAL A 262 -12.17 -1.35 33.03
CA VAL A 262 -10.93 -1.65 32.31
C VAL A 262 -11.15 -2.79 31.32
N PHE A 263 -10.34 -2.81 30.27
CA PHE A 263 -10.27 -3.92 29.33
C PHE A 263 -8.86 -4.50 29.32
N THR A 264 -8.74 -5.82 29.36
CA THR A 264 -7.45 -6.50 29.29
C THR A 264 -7.52 -7.77 28.45
N THR A 265 -6.46 -8.03 27.67
CA THR A 265 -6.22 -9.32 27.02
C THR A 265 -5.48 -10.28 27.93
N ARG A 266 -5.03 -9.82 29.11
CA ARG A 266 -4.26 -10.56 30.10
C ARG A 266 -5.05 -10.71 31.40
N ALA A 267 -6.31 -11.16 31.29
CA ALA A 267 -7.12 -11.42 32.49
C ALA A 267 -6.51 -12.51 33.41
N ASP A 268 -5.65 -13.38 32.87
CA ASP A 268 -4.83 -14.32 33.61
C ASP A 268 -3.93 -13.65 34.68
N THR A 269 -3.63 -12.36 34.52
CA THR A 269 -2.78 -11.60 35.44
C THR A 269 -3.55 -10.68 36.40
N ILE A 270 -4.88 -10.79 36.48
CA ILE A 270 -5.70 -9.90 37.32
C ILE A 270 -5.27 -9.90 38.81
N MET A 271 -4.80 -11.01 39.33
CA MET A 271 -4.34 -11.14 40.75
C MET A 271 -3.00 -10.39 40.98
N CYS A 272 -2.29 -9.96 39.94
CA CYS A 272 -1.09 -9.15 40.00
C CYS A 272 -1.37 -7.64 40.11
N VAL A 273 -2.62 -7.22 39.97
CA VAL A 273 -2.95 -5.78 39.93
C VAL A 273 -2.59 -5.10 41.25
N THR A 274 -1.68 -4.14 41.17
CA THR A 274 -1.20 -3.35 42.32
C THR A 274 -1.52 -1.86 42.23
N PHE A 275 -1.89 -1.39 41.05
CA PHE A 275 -2.46 -0.06 40.82
C PHE A 275 -3.32 -0.07 39.56
N CYS A 276 -4.19 0.93 39.41
CA CYS A 276 -4.88 1.25 38.18
C CYS A 276 -4.35 2.59 37.66
N ALA A 277 -4.24 2.76 36.35
CA ALA A 277 -3.89 4.04 35.74
C ALA A 277 -5.03 4.54 34.85
N VAL A 278 -5.31 5.84 34.91
CA VAL A 278 -6.35 6.50 34.10
C VAL A 278 -5.73 7.57 33.20
N ALA A 279 -6.40 7.86 32.09
CA ALA A 279 -6.05 8.96 31.19
C ALA A 279 -6.22 10.31 31.88
N ALA A 280 -5.50 11.32 31.41
CA ALA A 280 -5.57 12.69 31.90
C ALA A 280 -6.98 13.30 31.74
N GLU A 281 -7.75 12.85 30.76
CA GLU A 281 -9.12 13.27 30.47
C GLU A 281 -10.20 12.48 31.26
N HIS A 282 -9.80 11.42 31.96
CA HIS A 282 -10.75 10.57 32.67
C HIS A 282 -11.47 11.34 33.77
N PRO A 283 -12.80 11.11 33.97
CA PRO A 283 -13.57 11.82 35.00
C PRO A 283 -12.98 11.74 36.40
N LEU A 284 -12.42 10.58 36.81
CA LEU A 284 -11.76 10.42 38.09
C LEU A 284 -10.49 11.28 38.23
N ALA A 285 -9.73 11.47 37.13
CA ALA A 285 -8.56 12.36 37.14
C ALA A 285 -9.00 13.81 37.35
N THR A 286 -10.00 14.26 36.60
CA THR A 286 -10.57 15.61 36.73
C THR A 286 -11.10 15.87 38.14
N ARG A 287 -11.81 14.90 38.74
CA ARG A 287 -12.31 15.00 40.11
C ARG A 287 -11.19 15.08 41.16
N ALA A 288 -10.19 14.21 41.06
CA ALA A 288 -9.05 14.21 41.97
C ALA A 288 -8.23 15.48 41.91
N ALA A 289 -8.20 16.15 40.75
CA ALA A 289 -7.48 17.40 40.54
C ALA A 289 -8.12 18.61 41.21
N GLN A 290 -9.41 18.56 41.57
CA GLN A 290 -10.11 19.71 42.22
C GLN A 290 -9.45 20.12 43.52
N ASP A 291 -8.95 19.14 44.31
CA ASP A 291 -8.33 19.37 45.60
C ASP A 291 -6.79 19.26 45.59
N LYS A 292 -6.18 19.04 44.40
CA LYS A 292 -4.74 18.79 44.24
C LYS A 292 -4.14 19.60 43.10
N PRO A 293 -3.64 20.83 43.36
CA PRO A 293 -3.05 21.68 42.31
C PRO A 293 -1.91 21.06 41.53
N ALA A 294 -1.03 20.28 42.20
CA ALA A 294 0.05 19.57 41.51
C ALA A 294 -0.48 18.53 40.49
N LEU A 295 -1.56 17.82 40.83
CA LEU A 295 -2.20 16.87 39.90
C LEU A 295 -2.87 17.61 38.73
N ALA A 296 -3.50 18.77 38.99
CA ALA A 296 -4.07 19.59 37.94
C ALA A 296 -2.99 20.05 36.92
N THR A 297 -1.82 20.45 37.42
CA THR A 297 -0.67 20.84 36.58
C THR A 297 -0.20 19.64 35.74
N PHE A 298 -0.01 18.46 36.35
CA PHE A 298 0.41 17.24 35.66
C PHE A 298 -0.59 16.82 34.59
N ILE A 299 -1.90 16.89 34.87
CA ILE A 299 -2.97 16.62 33.89
C ILE A 299 -2.87 17.59 32.70
N ALA A 300 -2.62 18.88 32.95
CA ALA A 300 -2.45 19.86 31.89
C ALA A 300 -1.22 19.57 31.02
N GLU A 301 -0.10 19.17 31.62
CA GLU A 301 1.09 18.71 30.90
C GLU A 301 0.80 17.48 30.03
N CYS A 302 0.11 16.46 30.57
CA CYS A 302 -0.26 15.27 29.81
C CYS A 302 -1.15 15.60 28.60
N LYS A 303 -2.08 16.55 28.72
CA LYS A 303 -2.98 16.99 27.65
C LYS A 303 -2.26 17.76 26.53
N GLN A 304 -1.10 18.34 26.79
CA GLN A 304 -0.27 19.03 25.80
C GLN A 304 0.66 18.08 25.02
N GLY A 305 0.85 16.85 25.51
CA GLY A 305 1.70 15.85 24.87
C GLY A 305 1.13 15.31 23.55
N SER A 306 2.00 14.69 22.74
CA SER A 306 1.59 13.98 21.52
C SER A 306 0.63 12.82 21.85
N VAL A 307 -0.42 12.67 21.05
CA VAL A 307 -1.34 11.51 21.10
C VAL A 307 -0.98 10.45 20.05
N ALA A 308 0.13 10.61 19.33
CA ALA A 308 0.58 9.61 18.37
C ALA A 308 1.10 8.37 19.12
N GLU A 309 0.56 7.19 18.79
CA GLU A 309 0.91 5.92 19.46
C GLU A 309 2.41 5.59 19.36
N ALA A 310 3.06 6.02 18.26
CA ALA A 310 4.50 5.86 18.05
C ALA A 310 5.33 6.68 19.04
N ASP A 311 4.93 7.94 19.31
CA ASP A 311 5.62 8.80 20.26
C ASP A 311 5.43 8.31 21.70
N MET A 312 4.22 7.81 22.00
CA MET A 312 3.90 7.23 23.30
C MET A 312 4.69 5.95 23.60
N ALA A 313 5.07 5.18 22.58
CA ALA A 313 5.87 3.97 22.78
C ALA A 313 7.28 4.27 23.30
N THR A 314 7.88 5.38 22.87
CA THR A 314 9.27 5.75 23.17
C THR A 314 9.42 6.73 24.32
N MET A 315 8.35 7.47 24.70
CA MET A 315 8.44 8.47 25.74
C MET A 315 8.59 7.89 27.15
N GLU A 316 9.22 8.65 28.05
CA GLU A 316 9.32 8.30 29.46
C GLU A 316 7.92 8.20 30.11
N LYS A 317 7.65 7.07 30.77
CA LYS A 317 6.38 6.85 31.46
C LYS A 317 6.35 7.63 32.78
N LYS A 318 5.43 8.57 32.89
CA LYS A 318 5.22 9.41 34.08
C LYS A 318 3.82 9.24 34.62
N GLY A 319 3.68 9.33 35.93
CA GLY A 319 2.37 9.27 36.58
C GLY A 319 2.33 10.01 37.90
N MET A 320 1.11 10.30 38.36
CA MET A 320 0.86 10.94 39.64
C MET A 320 -0.31 10.26 40.35
N ASP A 321 -0.14 9.96 41.63
CA ASP A 321 -1.19 9.36 42.48
C ASP A 321 -2.36 10.34 42.66
N THR A 322 -3.56 9.91 42.30
CA THR A 322 -4.79 10.68 42.48
C THR A 322 -5.21 10.75 43.96
N GLY A 323 -4.72 9.83 44.80
CA GLY A 323 -5.20 9.63 46.17
C GLY A 323 -6.54 8.90 46.22
N LEU A 324 -7.15 8.59 45.08
CA LEU A 324 -8.35 7.79 45.00
C LEU A 324 -7.99 6.31 45.05
N ARG A 325 -8.94 5.50 45.52
CA ARG A 325 -8.78 4.06 45.61
C ARG A 325 -9.98 3.36 45.02
N VAL A 326 -9.73 2.19 44.42
CA VAL A 326 -10.75 1.27 43.94
C VAL A 326 -10.59 -0.08 44.61
N THR A 327 -11.63 -0.90 44.61
CA THR A 327 -11.62 -2.21 45.25
C THR A 327 -11.35 -3.28 44.16
N HIS A 328 -10.38 -4.16 44.44
CA HIS A 328 -10.10 -5.28 43.55
C HIS A 328 -11.31 -6.25 43.57
N PRO A 329 -11.91 -6.57 42.39
CA PRO A 329 -13.21 -7.26 42.34
C PRO A 329 -13.20 -8.68 42.92
N LEU A 330 -12.04 -9.35 42.93
CA LEU A 330 -11.92 -10.73 43.37
C LEU A 330 -11.28 -10.90 44.77
N THR A 331 -10.38 -9.99 45.16
CA THR A 331 -9.66 -10.09 46.45
C THR A 331 -10.20 -9.13 47.49
N GLY A 332 -10.91 -8.08 47.11
CA GLY A 332 -11.35 -7.02 48.01
C GLY A 332 -10.24 -6.05 48.45
N GLU A 333 -9.01 -6.21 47.93
CA GLU A 333 -7.89 -5.31 48.22
C GLU A 333 -8.15 -3.89 47.72
N SER A 334 -7.64 -2.90 48.43
CA SER A 334 -7.73 -1.48 48.07
C SER A 334 -6.58 -1.12 47.14
N ILE A 335 -6.89 -0.76 45.88
CA ILE A 335 -5.94 -0.49 44.80
C ILE A 335 -5.86 1.02 44.52
N PRO A 336 -4.67 1.65 44.50
CA PRO A 336 -4.51 3.07 44.18
C PRO A 336 -4.78 3.36 42.71
N VAL A 337 -5.34 4.55 42.44
CA VAL A 337 -5.57 5.06 41.09
C VAL A 337 -4.56 6.18 40.77
N TRP A 338 -3.87 6.03 39.68
CA TRP A 338 -2.87 6.99 39.17
C TRP A 338 -3.34 7.65 37.88
N VAL A 339 -2.91 8.87 37.61
CA VAL A 339 -2.97 9.45 36.25
C VAL A 339 -1.66 9.10 35.56
N GLY A 340 -1.75 8.44 34.40
CA GLY A 340 -0.57 8.08 33.62
C GLY A 340 -0.55 8.81 32.27
N ASN A 341 0.63 9.38 31.87
CA ASN A 341 0.80 10.05 30.58
C ASN A 341 0.74 9.10 29.37
N TYR A 342 0.68 7.80 29.62
CA TYR A 342 0.66 6.72 28.63
C TYR A 342 -0.71 6.03 28.50
N VAL A 343 -1.74 6.51 29.20
CA VAL A 343 -3.10 5.98 29.11
C VAL A 343 -3.93 6.89 28.22
N LEU A 344 -4.55 6.31 27.20
CA LEU A 344 -5.39 7.03 26.23
C LEU A 344 -6.86 6.92 26.58
N MET A 345 -7.57 8.05 26.67
CA MET A 345 -9.02 8.08 26.87
C MET A 345 -9.78 7.39 25.72
N SER A 346 -9.21 7.38 24.53
CA SER A 346 -9.80 6.80 23.32
C SER A 346 -9.63 5.30 23.19
N TYR A 347 -8.89 4.63 24.09
CA TYR A 347 -8.70 3.18 24.09
C TYR A 347 -9.34 2.54 25.33
N GLY A 348 -10.20 1.55 25.09
CA GLY A 348 -10.97 0.94 26.18
C GLY A 348 -11.92 1.95 26.85
N ASP A 349 -11.85 1.99 28.16
CA ASP A 349 -12.64 2.91 29.02
C ASP A 349 -11.77 4.09 29.55
N GLY A 350 -10.62 4.38 28.93
CA GLY A 350 -9.68 5.40 29.41
C GLY A 350 -8.96 5.02 30.71
N ALA A 351 -8.96 3.75 31.07
CA ALA A 351 -8.33 3.19 32.26
C ALA A 351 -7.70 1.82 31.96
N VAL A 352 -6.63 1.52 32.66
CA VAL A 352 -5.93 0.23 32.58
C VAL A 352 -5.68 -0.33 33.98
N MET A 353 -5.76 -1.64 34.11
CA MET A 353 -5.19 -2.35 35.26
C MET A 353 -3.69 -2.48 35.04
N ALA A 354 -2.88 -2.14 36.01
CA ALA A 354 -1.44 -2.31 35.92
C ALA A 354 -1.03 -3.66 36.56
N VAL A 355 -0.19 -4.38 35.83
CA VAL A 355 0.27 -5.73 36.18
C VAL A 355 1.82 -5.79 36.17
N PRO A 356 2.48 -5.14 37.14
CA PRO A 356 3.93 -4.91 37.09
C PRO A 356 4.78 -6.18 36.93
N ALA A 357 4.35 -7.32 37.40
CA ALA A 357 5.12 -8.56 37.23
C ALA A 357 5.03 -9.15 35.81
N HIS A 358 4.10 -8.67 34.94
CA HIS A 358 3.75 -9.31 33.67
C HIS A 358 3.59 -8.32 32.50
N ASP A 359 3.93 -7.04 32.70
CA ASP A 359 4.02 -6.02 31.66
C ASP A 359 5.26 -5.14 31.93
N GLU A 360 6.15 -5.03 30.94
CA GLU A 360 7.44 -4.33 31.07
C GLU A 360 7.28 -2.84 31.42
N ARG A 361 6.27 -2.18 30.88
CA ARG A 361 5.99 -0.75 31.15
C ARG A 361 5.54 -0.57 32.60
N ASP A 362 4.66 -1.44 33.07
CA ASP A 362 4.14 -1.41 34.42
C ASP A 362 5.23 -1.81 35.42
N PHE A 363 6.16 -2.70 35.04
CA PHE A 363 7.32 -3.08 35.83
C PHE A 363 8.23 -1.88 36.07
N GLY A 364 8.65 -1.20 35.02
CA GLY A 364 9.49 0.00 35.11
C GLY A 364 8.79 1.15 35.87
N PHE A 365 7.47 1.30 35.65
CA PHE A 365 6.66 2.26 36.41
C PHE A 365 6.61 1.94 37.91
N ALA A 366 6.38 0.67 38.24
CA ALA A 366 6.32 0.24 39.63
C ALA A 366 7.67 0.41 40.34
N GLN A 367 8.79 0.07 39.70
CA GLN A 367 10.13 0.34 40.25
C GLN A 367 10.37 1.84 40.49
N LYS A 368 10.02 2.68 39.50
CA LYS A 368 10.20 4.14 39.59
C LYS A 368 9.45 4.77 40.76
N TYR A 369 8.23 4.31 41.00
CA TYR A 369 7.34 4.89 42.03
C TYR A 369 7.23 4.06 43.32
N GLY A 370 8.01 2.98 43.41
CA GLY A 370 8.05 2.12 44.62
C GLY A 370 6.75 1.35 44.85
N LEU A 371 6.05 0.96 43.78
CA LEU A 371 4.80 0.22 43.83
C LEU A 371 5.08 -1.30 43.95
N PRO A 372 4.20 -2.08 44.59
CA PRO A 372 4.39 -3.52 44.73
C PRO A 372 4.40 -4.25 43.39
N ILE A 373 5.25 -5.28 43.26
CA ILE A 373 5.33 -6.19 42.11
C ILE A 373 5.01 -7.60 42.61
N LYS A 374 3.89 -8.20 42.15
CA LYS A 374 3.40 -9.49 42.61
C LYS A 374 3.41 -10.50 41.46
N GLN A 375 4.25 -11.54 41.52
CA GLN A 375 4.25 -12.62 40.50
C GLN A 375 2.98 -13.44 40.59
N VAL A 376 2.29 -13.62 39.44
CA VAL A 376 1.09 -14.49 39.34
C VAL A 376 1.11 -15.45 38.15
N ILE A 377 2.16 -15.40 37.31
CA ILE A 377 2.43 -16.37 36.25
C ILE A 377 3.77 -17.04 36.54
N GLY A 378 3.78 -18.37 36.50
CA GLY A 378 4.97 -19.21 36.51
C GLY A 378 5.20 -19.85 35.15
N GLU A 379 6.45 -20.12 34.80
CA GLU A 379 6.83 -20.81 33.55
C GLU A 379 7.95 -21.81 33.83
N LYS A 380 7.85 -22.98 33.20
CA LYS A 380 8.90 -24.01 33.29
C LYS A 380 9.89 -23.85 32.15
N GLY A 381 11.16 -23.80 32.48
CA GLY A 381 12.26 -23.81 31.54
C GLY A 381 12.64 -25.22 31.06
N GLU A 382 13.73 -25.31 30.32
CA GLU A 382 14.29 -26.57 29.85
C GLU A 382 14.59 -27.52 31.04
N GLY A 383 14.15 -28.77 30.94
CA GLY A 383 14.28 -29.77 32.02
C GLY A 383 13.20 -29.68 33.07
N GLY A 384 12.11 -28.88 32.85
CA GLY A 384 10.94 -28.86 33.74
C GLY A 384 11.12 -28.10 35.05
N ARG A 385 12.23 -27.36 35.24
CA ARG A 385 12.47 -26.49 36.40
C ARG A 385 11.73 -25.16 36.22
N GLU A 386 11.20 -24.62 37.32
CA GLU A 386 10.60 -23.28 37.28
C GLU A 386 11.63 -22.19 36.99
N LYS A 387 11.26 -21.24 36.15
CA LYS A 387 12.06 -20.02 35.88
C LYS A 387 12.01 -19.13 37.12
N GLY A 388 13.18 -18.56 37.49
CA GLY A 388 13.27 -17.63 38.61
C GLY A 388 12.64 -16.28 38.28
N PHE A 389 11.83 -15.72 39.16
CA PHE A 389 11.28 -14.40 39.08
C PHE A 389 12.08 -13.42 39.98
N SER A 390 12.37 -12.22 39.46
CA SER A 390 13.05 -11.15 40.22
C SER A 390 12.28 -9.83 40.06
N THR A 391 12.23 -9.02 41.08
CA THR A 391 11.70 -7.67 41.05
C THR A 391 12.76 -6.62 40.70
N ASP A 392 14.03 -7.02 40.54
CA ASP A 392 15.14 -6.11 40.33
C ASP A 392 15.40 -5.82 38.83
N ALA A 393 15.07 -6.80 37.97
CA ALA A 393 15.25 -6.69 36.53
C ALA A 393 14.12 -7.41 35.77
N TRP A 394 13.72 -6.82 34.67
CA TRP A 394 12.73 -7.41 33.75
C TRP A 394 13.35 -8.57 32.97
N ASP A 395 12.54 -9.62 32.73
CA ASP A 395 12.86 -10.71 31.82
C ASP A 395 11.66 -10.93 30.87
N GLU A 396 11.92 -11.19 29.59
CA GLU A 396 10.88 -11.32 28.54
C GLU A 396 9.83 -12.42 28.85
N TRP A 397 10.23 -13.50 29.55
CA TRP A 397 9.30 -14.57 29.88
C TRP A 397 8.18 -14.12 30.85
N TYR A 398 8.37 -13.01 31.59
CA TYR A 398 7.35 -12.47 32.47
C TYR A 398 6.07 -12.10 31.73
N ALA A 399 6.19 -11.67 30.45
CA ALA A 399 5.05 -11.37 29.57
C ALA A 399 4.49 -12.59 28.83
N SER A 400 5.10 -13.79 28.99
CA SER A 400 4.73 -15.00 28.26
C SER A 400 3.29 -15.44 28.56
N LYS A 401 2.61 -15.96 27.52
CA LYS A 401 1.30 -16.64 27.66
C LYS A 401 1.42 -18.17 27.73
N ALA A 402 2.65 -18.69 27.69
CA ALA A 402 2.92 -20.12 27.77
C ALA A 402 2.95 -20.64 29.24
N GLY A 403 2.91 -19.72 30.20
CA GLY A 403 2.92 -20.03 31.63
C GLY A 403 1.58 -20.49 32.19
N TYR A 404 1.55 -20.64 33.48
CA TYR A 404 0.38 -21.01 34.28
C TYR A 404 0.26 -20.10 35.52
N CYS A 405 -0.95 -19.96 36.05
CA CYS A 405 -1.19 -19.14 37.22
C CYS A 405 -0.51 -19.71 38.47
N VAL A 406 0.12 -18.81 39.24
CA VAL A 406 0.69 -19.07 40.59
C VAL A 406 0.25 -17.92 41.52
N ASN A 407 0.24 -18.11 42.83
CA ASN A 407 -0.15 -17.09 43.80
C ASN A 407 -1.53 -16.44 43.49
N SER A 408 -2.41 -17.19 42.83
CA SER A 408 -3.72 -16.73 42.36
C SER A 408 -4.86 -17.53 43.01
N GLY A 409 -4.56 -18.27 44.07
CA GLY A 409 -5.53 -19.02 44.87
C GLY A 409 -6.20 -20.16 44.08
N LYS A 410 -7.53 -20.15 43.96
CA LYS A 410 -8.26 -21.18 43.21
C LYS A 410 -7.92 -21.29 41.72
N TYR A 411 -7.21 -20.34 41.18
CA TYR A 411 -6.80 -20.29 39.74
C TYR A 411 -5.38 -20.86 39.52
N ASP A 412 -4.66 -21.20 40.58
CA ASP A 412 -3.31 -21.75 40.51
C ASP A 412 -3.26 -23.01 39.64
N GLY A 413 -2.26 -23.12 38.81
CA GLY A 413 -2.05 -24.20 37.84
C GLY A 413 -2.83 -24.05 36.52
N LEU A 414 -3.74 -23.10 36.38
CA LEU A 414 -4.45 -22.86 35.12
C LEU A 414 -3.53 -22.23 34.05
N ALA A 415 -3.53 -22.81 32.86
CA ALA A 415 -2.92 -22.21 31.70
C ALA A 415 -3.73 -20.99 31.21
N TYR A 416 -3.10 -20.13 30.38
CA TYR A 416 -3.62 -18.84 29.92
C TYR A 416 -5.11 -18.86 29.55
N THR A 417 -5.54 -19.72 28.62
CA THR A 417 -6.93 -19.73 28.13
C THR A 417 -7.90 -20.13 29.24
N ALA A 418 -7.57 -21.18 29.99
CA ALA A 418 -8.41 -21.66 31.10
C ALA A 418 -8.51 -20.63 32.24
N ALA A 419 -7.41 -19.92 32.52
CA ALA A 419 -7.39 -18.85 33.51
C ALA A 419 -8.28 -17.66 33.05
N VAL A 420 -8.15 -17.19 31.82
CA VAL A 420 -9.01 -16.13 31.28
C VAL A 420 -10.48 -16.50 31.36
N ASP A 421 -10.83 -17.75 31.04
CA ASP A 421 -12.21 -18.24 31.11
C ASP A 421 -12.74 -18.28 32.54
N ALA A 422 -11.95 -18.76 33.49
CA ALA A 422 -12.32 -18.86 34.90
C ALA A 422 -12.49 -17.46 35.54
N PHE A 423 -11.54 -16.53 35.28
CA PHE A 423 -11.66 -15.16 35.76
C PHE A 423 -12.87 -14.44 35.15
N ALA A 424 -13.11 -14.59 33.82
CA ALA A 424 -14.29 -14.00 33.18
C ALA A 424 -15.60 -14.53 33.78
N ALA A 425 -15.69 -15.84 34.07
CA ALA A 425 -16.88 -16.43 34.65
C ALA A 425 -17.16 -15.90 36.08
N ASP A 426 -16.13 -15.78 36.91
CA ASP A 426 -16.29 -15.24 38.26
C ASP A 426 -16.66 -13.75 38.28
N LEU A 427 -16.05 -12.96 37.40
CA LEU A 427 -16.38 -11.53 37.23
C LEU A 427 -17.81 -11.34 36.72
N ALA A 428 -18.28 -12.22 35.83
CA ALA A 428 -19.66 -12.22 35.36
C ALA A 428 -20.64 -12.59 36.47
N ALA A 429 -20.30 -13.59 37.31
CA ALA A 429 -21.12 -13.98 38.46
C ALA A 429 -21.30 -12.85 39.48
N LEU A 430 -20.30 -11.95 39.57
CA LEU A 430 -20.36 -10.74 40.40
C LEU A 430 -21.06 -9.55 39.73
N ASN A 431 -21.47 -9.66 38.45
CA ASN A 431 -21.92 -8.58 37.58
C ASN A 431 -20.88 -7.44 37.42
N LEU A 432 -19.60 -7.79 37.46
CA LEU A 432 -18.47 -6.87 37.38
C LEU A 432 -17.62 -7.09 36.15
N GLY A 433 -17.99 -8.00 35.24
CA GLY A 433 -17.21 -8.19 34.01
C GLY A 433 -17.83 -9.16 33.03
N GLU A 434 -17.30 -9.15 31.81
CA GLU A 434 -17.70 -9.98 30.68
C GLU A 434 -16.54 -10.23 29.73
N LYS A 435 -16.57 -11.35 29.00
CA LYS A 435 -15.70 -11.50 27.83
C LYS A 435 -16.16 -10.53 26.75
N LYS A 436 -15.22 -9.81 26.18
CA LYS A 436 -15.50 -8.82 25.15
C LYS A 436 -14.48 -8.87 24.02
N THR A 437 -14.97 -8.84 22.79
CA THR A 437 -14.14 -8.58 21.63
C THR A 437 -14.06 -7.07 21.42
N GLN A 438 -12.85 -6.57 21.27
CA GLN A 438 -12.59 -5.18 20.90
C GLN A 438 -11.73 -5.13 19.64
N PHE A 439 -11.86 -4.03 18.92
CA PHE A 439 -11.05 -3.72 17.74
C PHE A 439 -10.24 -2.47 18.00
N ARG A 440 -9.00 -2.45 17.50
CA ARG A 440 -8.20 -1.21 17.47
C ARG A 440 -8.76 -0.23 16.44
N LEU A 441 -9.31 -0.76 15.34
CA LEU A 441 -9.99 0.02 14.30
C LEU A 441 -11.03 0.95 14.95
N ARG A 442 -11.04 2.19 14.51
CA ARG A 442 -12.01 3.21 14.93
C ARG A 442 -12.85 3.65 13.76
N ASP A 443 -14.01 4.20 14.05
CA ASP A 443 -14.85 4.80 13.02
C ASP A 443 -14.11 5.90 12.28
N TRP A 444 -14.30 5.94 10.97
CA TRP A 444 -13.58 6.81 10.07
C TRP A 444 -14.19 8.21 10.05
N GLY A 445 -13.49 9.20 10.60
CA GLY A 445 -13.90 10.60 10.58
C GLY A 445 -13.65 11.22 9.21
N ILE A 446 -14.69 11.67 8.56
CA ILE A 446 -14.62 12.15 7.17
C ILE A 446 -14.72 13.66 7.01
N SER A 447 -15.12 14.42 8.03
CA SER A 447 -15.19 15.88 7.93
C SER A 447 -13.81 16.51 7.79
N ARG A 448 -13.67 17.40 6.82
CA ARG A 448 -12.48 18.24 6.63
C ARG A 448 -12.90 19.70 6.54
N GLN A 449 -12.30 20.56 7.38
CA GLN A 449 -12.53 22.01 7.37
C GLN A 449 -11.67 22.64 6.28
N ARG A 450 -11.92 22.21 5.04
CA ARG A 450 -11.17 22.59 3.83
C ARG A 450 -12.11 22.90 2.70
N TYR A 451 -11.64 23.71 1.77
CA TYR A 451 -12.41 24.13 0.61
C TYR A 451 -12.38 23.10 -0.53
N TRP A 452 -11.18 22.67 -0.95
CA TRP A 452 -11.03 21.83 -2.14
C TRP A 452 -11.27 20.35 -1.80
N GLY A 453 -12.54 19.97 -1.80
CA GLY A 453 -13.05 18.64 -1.48
C GLY A 453 -14.53 18.51 -1.81
N CYS A 454 -15.06 17.28 -1.76
CA CYS A 454 -16.46 17.02 -1.98
C CYS A 454 -17.32 17.63 -0.85
N PRO A 455 -18.27 18.53 -1.11
CA PRO A 455 -19.13 19.10 -0.07
C PRO A 455 -19.98 18.03 0.61
N ILE A 456 -20.06 18.06 1.94
CA ILE A 456 -20.95 17.18 2.70
C ILE A 456 -22.41 17.65 2.48
N PRO A 457 -23.31 16.77 1.96
CA PRO A 457 -24.64 17.18 1.52
C PRO A 457 -25.65 17.26 2.68
N ILE A 458 -25.37 18.11 3.66
CA ILE A 458 -26.23 18.33 4.84
C ILE A 458 -26.63 19.81 4.93
N VAL A 459 -27.85 20.06 5.37
CA VAL A 459 -28.41 21.37 5.69
C VAL A 459 -28.73 21.42 7.17
N HIS A 460 -28.22 22.43 7.85
CA HIS A 460 -28.49 22.70 9.27
C HIS A 460 -29.68 23.63 9.40
N CYS A 461 -30.76 23.10 9.92
CA CYS A 461 -32.04 23.82 10.15
C CYS A 461 -32.32 23.93 11.66
N ASP A 462 -32.63 25.12 12.15
CA ASP A 462 -32.90 25.32 13.58
C ASP A 462 -34.10 24.51 14.08
N THR A 463 -35.06 24.19 13.16
CA THR A 463 -36.27 23.41 13.50
C THR A 463 -36.12 21.94 13.26
N CYS A 464 -35.47 21.54 12.14
CA CYS A 464 -35.41 20.15 11.69
C CYS A 464 -34.09 19.45 12.08
N GLY A 465 -33.07 20.19 12.57
CA GLY A 465 -31.76 19.68 12.82
C GLY A 465 -30.91 19.48 11.55
N ASP A 466 -30.10 18.43 11.52
CA ASP A 466 -29.27 18.06 10.37
C ASP A 466 -30.12 17.32 9.33
N VAL A 467 -30.35 17.95 8.18
CA VAL A 467 -31.20 17.45 7.12
C VAL A 467 -30.38 17.08 5.88
N PRO A 468 -30.39 15.82 5.41
CA PRO A 468 -29.76 15.44 4.16
C PRO A 468 -30.37 16.17 2.96
N VAL A 469 -29.55 16.57 2.00
CA VAL A 469 -30.01 17.15 0.73
C VAL A 469 -30.70 16.04 -0.07
N PRO A 470 -31.94 16.27 -0.56
CA PRO A 470 -32.67 15.30 -1.37
C PRO A 470 -31.91 14.90 -2.64
N ALA A 471 -32.10 13.64 -3.08
CA ALA A 471 -31.35 13.07 -4.21
C ALA A 471 -31.55 13.85 -5.53
N ASP A 472 -32.73 14.44 -5.74
CA ASP A 472 -33.08 15.26 -6.91
C ASP A 472 -32.45 16.67 -6.89
N GLN A 473 -31.89 17.09 -5.73
CA GLN A 473 -31.18 18.35 -5.56
C GLN A 473 -29.66 18.16 -5.53
N LEU A 474 -29.16 16.92 -5.66
CA LEU A 474 -27.74 16.64 -5.77
C LEU A 474 -27.26 16.84 -7.23
N PRO A 475 -26.01 17.29 -7.41
CA PRO A 475 -24.98 17.53 -6.39
C PRO A 475 -25.11 18.89 -5.69
N VAL A 476 -24.66 18.96 -4.43
CA VAL A 476 -24.25 20.22 -3.83
C VAL A 476 -22.94 20.62 -4.51
N VAL A 477 -23.01 21.62 -5.39
CA VAL A 477 -21.87 21.99 -6.24
C VAL A 477 -20.89 22.87 -5.48
N LEU A 478 -19.60 22.49 -5.50
CA LEU A 478 -18.52 23.29 -4.94
C LEU A 478 -18.25 24.50 -5.85
N PRO A 479 -18.24 25.75 -5.33
CA PRO A 479 -17.80 26.91 -6.12
C PRO A 479 -16.33 26.77 -6.55
N GLU A 480 -16.03 26.95 -7.83
CA GLU A 480 -14.67 26.77 -8.39
C GLU A 480 -13.85 28.07 -8.51
N ASP A 481 -14.46 29.22 -8.24
CA ASP A 481 -13.89 30.56 -8.42
C ASP A 481 -13.19 31.13 -7.19
N VAL A 482 -13.11 30.36 -6.11
CA VAL A 482 -12.55 30.82 -4.83
C VAL A 482 -11.03 30.67 -4.81
N VAL A 483 -10.35 31.75 -4.44
CA VAL A 483 -8.91 31.74 -4.14
C VAL A 483 -8.76 31.68 -2.61
N PRO A 484 -8.23 30.58 -2.04
CA PRO A 484 -8.03 30.45 -0.60
C PRO A 484 -7.00 31.48 -0.11
N ASP A 485 -7.31 32.21 0.96
CA ASP A 485 -6.44 33.21 1.58
C ASP A 485 -5.62 32.66 2.76
N GLY A 486 -5.82 31.39 3.10
CA GLY A 486 -5.15 30.72 4.22
C GLY A 486 -5.76 31.02 5.58
N SER A 487 -6.86 31.77 5.67
CA SER A 487 -7.55 32.12 6.92
C SER A 487 -8.84 31.33 7.09
N GLY A 488 -8.74 30.04 7.41
CA GLY A 488 -9.89 29.15 7.60
C GLY A 488 -10.54 28.67 6.30
N ASN A 489 -11.69 28.01 6.41
CA ASN A 489 -12.41 27.47 5.26
C ASN A 489 -13.12 28.59 4.48
N PRO A 490 -12.74 28.85 3.22
CA PRO A 490 -13.33 29.91 2.40
C PRO A 490 -14.85 29.76 2.18
N LEU A 491 -15.39 28.53 2.21
CA LEU A 491 -16.84 28.30 2.06
C LEU A 491 -17.66 29.02 3.12
N ASN A 492 -17.14 29.15 4.32
CA ASN A 492 -17.81 29.91 5.40
C ASN A 492 -18.05 31.40 5.06
N LYS A 493 -17.24 31.93 4.11
CA LYS A 493 -17.32 33.33 3.67
C LYS A 493 -18.22 33.53 2.45
N ARG A 494 -18.76 32.45 1.86
CA ARG A 494 -19.60 32.45 0.66
C ARG A 494 -21.09 32.37 1.04
N ALA A 495 -21.71 33.51 1.18
CA ALA A 495 -23.14 33.59 1.54
C ALA A 495 -24.05 32.88 0.52
N ASP A 496 -23.68 32.91 -0.76
CA ASP A 496 -24.38 32.23 -1.86
C ASP A 496 -24.27 30.70 -1.80
N PHE A 497 -23.24 30.18 -1.17
CA PHE A 497 -23.10 28.74 -0.90
C PHE A 497 -23.77 28.35 0.42
N VAL A 498 -23.52 29.11 1.48
CA VAL A 498 -23.94 28.75 2.86
C VAL A 498 -25.45 28.89 3.05
N ASN A 499 -26.05 29.98 2.57
CA ASN A 499 -27.49 30.25 2.81
C ASN A 499 -28.35 29.45 1.86
N CYS A 500 -29.34 28.75 2.41
CA CYS A 500 -30.29 27.95 1.64
C CYS A 500 -31.59 27.81 2.41
N ASP A 501 -32.60 27.24 1.77
CA ASP A 501 -33.83 26.85 2.44
C ASP A 501 -33.75 25.38 2.90
N CYS A 502 -34.34 25.08 4.04
CA CYS A 502 -34.45 23.73 4.55
C CYS A 502 -35.30 22.87 3.60
N PRO A 503 -34.78 21.72 3.08
CA PRO A 503 -35.57 20.92 2.15
C PRO A 503 -36.79 20.24 2.79
N THR A 504 -36.84 20.16 4.13
CA THR A 504 -37.98 19.58 4.85
C THR A 504 -39.08 20.58 5.19
N CYS A 505 -38.74 21.76 5.70
CA CYS A 505 -39.73 22.72 6.19
C CYS A 505 -39.75 24.05 5.44
N GLY A 506 -38.82 24.27 4.49
CA GLY A 506 -38.74 25.52 3.73
C GLY A 506 -38.25 26.75 4.50
N ALA A 507 -37.85 26.61 5.77
CA ALA A 507 -37.32 27.72 6.56
C ALA A 507 -35.86 28.04 6.13
N PRO A 508 -35.40 29.30 6.32
CA PRO A 508 -34.01 29.65 6.12
C PRO A 508 -33.08 28.75 6.93
N ALA A 509 -32.06 28.21 6.27
CA ALA A 509 -31.15 27.25 6.83
C ALA A 509 -29.73 27.48 6.31
N ARG A 510 -28.77 26.69 6.76
CA ARG A 510 -27.37 26.81 6.39
C ARG A 510 -26.82 25.46 5.88
N ARG A 511 -26.14 25.46 4.73
CA ARG A 511 -25.41 24.30 4.27
C ARG A 511 -24.21 24.01 5.17
N GLU A 512 -23.87 22.72 5.28
CA GLU A 512 -22.59 22.27 5.82
C GLU A 512 -21.45 22.82 4.94
N THR A 513 -20.38 23.25 5.58
CA THR A 513 -19.21 23.82 4.92
C THR A 513 -17.97 22.92 4.99
N ASP A 514 -18.05 21.85 5.77
CA ASP A 514 -17.04 20.81 5.75
C ASP A 514 -17.13 20.03 4.43
N THR A 515 -15.98 19.59 3.95
CA THR A 515 -15.85 18.68 2.81
C THR A 515 -15.49 17.29 3.28
N MET A 516 -15.66 16.29 2.43
CA MET A 516 -15.29 14.92 2.75
C MET A 516 -13.78 14.71 2.68
N ASP A 517 -13.30 13.74 3.43
CA ASP A 517 -11.94 13.19 3.30
C ASP A 517 -11.74 12.65 1.90
N THR A 518 -10.63 12.99 1.25
CA THR A 518 -10.33 12.60 -0.13
C THR A 518 -10.20 11.08 -0.34
N PHE A 519 -10.06 10.31 0.72
CA PHE A 519 -10.17 8.85 0.63
C PHE A 519 -11.60 8.36 0.32
N VAL A 520 -12.61 9.20 0.48
CA VAL A 520 -13.99 8.86 0.08
C VAL A 520 -14.04 8.71 -1.44
N GLU A 521 -13.51 9.70 -2.17
CA GLU A 521 -13.47 9.72 -3.63
C GLU A 521 -12.68 8.52 -4.18
N SER A 522 -11.53 8.21 -3.59
CA SER A 522 -10.68 7.11 -4.04
C SER A 522 -11.17 5.72 -3.60
N SER A 523 -12.21 5.62 -2.79
CA SER A 523 -12.72 4.34 -2.29
C SER A 523 -13.67 3.61 -3.23
N TRP A 524 -14.15 4.24 -4.30
CA TRP A 524 -15.14 3.64 -5.21
C TRP A 524 -14.91 3.89 -6.71
N TYR A 525 -13.90 4.69 -7.08
CA TYR A 525 -13.60 5.08 -8.46
C TYR A 525 -13.42 3.90 -9.41
N TYR A 526 -12.87 2.79 -8.92
CA TYR A 526 -12.71 1.55 -9.69
C TYR A 526 -14.06 0.97 -10.16
N ALA A 527 -15.12 1.16 -9.41
CA ALA A 527 -16.46 0.76 -9.80
C ALA A 527 -17.05 1.73 -10.84
N ARG A 528 -16.81 3.04 -10.68
CA ARG A 528 -17.29 4.07 -11.61
C ARG A 528 -16.69 3.92 -13.01
N TYR A 529 -15.46 3.50 -13.13
CA TYR A 529 -14.85 3.24 -14.43
C TYR A 529 -15.60 2.19 -15.27
N ALA A 530 -16.35 1.30 -14.66
CA ALA A 530 -17.16 0.33 -15.40
C ALA A 530 -18.32 0.99 -16.17
N CYS A 531 -18.84 2.11 -15.67
CA CYS A 531 -19.99 2.83 -16.25
C CYS A 531 -19.84 4.36 -16.10
N PRO A 532 -18.78 4.99 -16.67
CA PRO A 532 -18.47 6.38 -16.42
C PRO A 532 -19.49 7.37 -16.97
N ASP A 533 -20.22 6.96 -17.99
CA ASP A 533 -21.24 7.73 -18.71
C ASP A 533 -22.65 7.58 -18.13
N PHE A 534 -22.85 6.73 -17.10
CA PHE A 534 -24.18 6.52 -16.53
C PHE A 534 -24.56 7.68 -15.59
N ASP A 535 -25.69 8.31 -15.88
CA ASP A 535 -26.24 9.45 -15.12
C ASP A 535 -27.52 9.14 -14.33
N GLY A 536 -28.08 7.93 -14.52
CA GLY A 536 -29.28 7.46 -13.83
C GLY A 536 -29.05 6.93 -12.40
N GLY A 537 -27.79 6.77 -11.97
CA GLY A 537 -27.41 6.24 -10.67
C GLY A 537 -25.90 6.21 -10.48
N MET A 538 -25.45 5.80 -9.29
CA MET A 538 -24.05 5.67 -8.97
C MET A 538 -23.35 4.64 -9.87
N LEU A 539 -23.99 3.49 -10.09
CA LEU A 539 -23.52 2.38 -10.91
C LEU A 539 -24.68 1.75 -11.68
N ASP A 540 -24.38 1.05 -12.79
CA ASP A 540 -25.32 0.21 -13.53
C ASP A 540 -24.84 -1.24 -13.64
N ALA A 541 -25.53 -2.07 -14.40
CA ALA A 541 -25.26 -3.50 -14.54
C ALA A 541 -23.82 -3.81 -15.06
N ARG A 542 -23.19 -2.87 -15.78
CA ARG A 542 -21.82 -3.01 -16.25
C ARG A 542 -20.80 -3.14 -15.10
N ALA A 543 -21.10 -2.54 -13.94
CA ALA A 543 -20.27 -2.70 -12.76
C ALA A 543 -20.13 -4.18 -12.37
N ASN A 544 -21.21 -4.96 -12.37
CA ASN A 544 -21.17 -6.40 -12.08
C ASN A 544 -20.50 -7.24 -13.17
N GLN A 545 -20.38 -6.73 -14.39
CA GLN A 545 -19.66 -7.41 -15.47
C GLN A 545 -18.14 -7.25 -15.31
N TRP A 546 -17.68 -6.08 -14.86
CA TRP A 546 -16.26 -5.77 -14.75
C TRP A 546 -15.66 -6.06 -13.38
N LEU A 547 -16.44 -5.91 -12.29
CA LEU A 547 -15.96 -6.17 -10.94
C LEU A 547 -16.00 -7.66 -10.59
N PRO A 548 -15.10 -8.10 -9.71
CA PRO A 548 -13.99 -7.37 -9.12
C PRO A 548 -12.87 -7.05 -10.12
N VAL A 549 -12.03 -6.07 -9.82
CA VAL A 549 -10.81 -5.76 -10.59
C VAL A 549 -9.87 -6.96 -10.56
N ASP A 550 -9.42 -7.43 -11.73
CA ASP A 550 -8.59 -8.64 -11.83
C ASP A 550 -7.17 -8.40 -11.33
N GLN A 551 -6.60 -7.22 -11.64
CA GLN A 551 -5.27 -6.83 -11.19
C GLN A 551 -5.25 -5.36 -10.75
N TYR A 552 -4.88 -5.11 -9.51
CA TYR A 552 -4.70 -3.78 -8.95
C TYR A 552 -3.22 -3.50 -8.67
N ILE A 553 -2.72 -2.32 -9.03
CA ILE A 553 -1.31 -1.95 -8.90
C ILE A 553 -1.18 -0.60 -8.20
N GLY A 554 -0.32 -0.51 -7.19
CA GLY A 554 -0.05 0.75 -6.50
C GLY A 554 1.06 0.67 -5.47
N GLY A 555 1.32 1.76 -4.76
CA GLY A 555 2.32 1.82 -3.71
C GLY A 555 1.89 1.10 -2.42
N ILE A 556 2.85 0.49 -1.72
CA ILE A 556 2.58 -0.19 -0.45
C ILE A 556 2.14 0.76 0.66
N GLU A 557 2.42 2.06 0.54
CA GLU A 557 1.98 3.11 1.46
C GLU A 557 0.46 3.17 1.60
N HIS A 558 -0.28 2.65 0.61
CA HIS A 558 -1.74 2.59 0.60
C HIS A 558 -2.32 1.32 1.23
N ALA A 559 -1.48 0.44 1.77
CA ALA A 559 -1.88 -0.88 2.30
C ALA A 559 -2.96 -0.80 3.38
N ILE A 560 -2.93 0.22 4.25
CA ILE A 560 -3.84 0.37 5.38
C ILE A 560 -5.01 1.29 5.02
N LEU A 561 -4.74 2.57 4.68
CA LEU A 561 -5.80 3.57 4.51
C LEU A 561 -6.64 3.31 3.26
N HIS A 562 -6.11 3.61 2.08
CA HIS A 562 -6.87 3.51 0.84
C HIS A 562 -7.44 2.11 0.58
N LEU A 563 -6.62 1.05 0.71
CA LEU A 563 -7.08 -0.31 0.42
C LEU A 563 -8.13 -0.80 1.43
N LEU A 564 -8.01 -0.45 2.70
CA LEU A 564 -9.01 -0.80 3.71
C LEU A 564 -10.33 -0.06 3.46
N TYR A 565 -10.25 1.24 3.12
CA TYR A 565 -11.44 2.03 2.82
C TYR A 565 -12.12 1.60 1.51
N ALA A 566 -11.36 1.24 0.48
CA ALA A 566 -11.91 0.68 -0.76
C ALA A 566 -12.65 -0.65 -0.50
N ARG A 567 -12.10 -1.54 0.34
CA ARG A 567 -12.78 -2.77 0.76
C ARG A 567 -14.06 -2.47 1.55
N PHE A 568 -14.01 -1.50 2.45
CA PHE A 568 -15.18 -1.06 3.21
C PHE A 568 -16.26 -0.48 2.30
N PHE A 569 -15.91 0.44 1.40
CA PHE A 569 -16.85 1.01 0.42
C PHE A 569 -17.47 -0.05 -0.50
N HIS A 570 -16.67 -1.03 -0.88
CA HIS A 570 -17.17 -2.15 -1.68
C HIS A 570 -18.31 -2.90 -0.96
N LYS A 571 -18.14 -3.14 0.34
CA LYS A 571 -19.18 -3.76 1.16
C LYS A 571 -20.41 -2.84 1.31
N LEU A 572 -20.22 -1.53 1.45
CA LEU A 572 -21.34 -0.58 1.47
C LEU A 572 -22.10 -0.59 0.15
N MET A 573 -21.42 -0.58 -0.99
CA MET A 573 -22.07 -0.65 -2.32
C MET A 573 -22.78 -1.99 -2.53
N ARG A 574 -22.23 -3.10 -2.04
CA ARG A 574 -22.89 -4.41 -2.05
C ARG A 574 -24.17 -4.40 -1.22
N ASP A 575 -24.11 -3.86 -0.01
CA ASP A 575 -25.25 -3.81 0.91
C ASP A 575 -26.35 -2.84 0.45
N GLU A 576 -25.98 -1.85 -0.39
CA GLU A 576 -26.93 -1.00 -1.12
C GLU A 576 -27.47 -1.67 -2.40
N GLY A 577 -27.04 -2.88 -2.74
CA GLY A 577 -27.48 -3.62 -3.92
C GLY A 577 -26.93 -3.10 -5.25
N LEU A 578 -25.86 -2.29 -5.22
CA LEU A 578 -25.25 -1.71 -6.42
C LEU A 578 -24.30 -2.69 -7.12
N ILE A 579 -23.69 -3.60 -6.36
CA ILE A 579 -22.75 -4.62 -6.83
C ILE A 579 -22.99 -5.94 -6.11
N SER A 580 -22.47 -7.05 -6.65
CA SER A 580 -22.66 -8.39 -6.09
C SER A 580 -21.38 -9.03 -5.53
N SER A 581 -20.20 -8.49 -5.84
CA SER A 581 -18.93 -9.03 -5.34
C SER A 581 -18.63 -8.54 -3.92
N ASP A 582 -17.85 -9.33 -3.16
CA ASP A 582 -17.52 -9.05 -1.75
C ASP A 582 -16.25 -8.23 -1.57
N GLU A 583 -15.30 -8.33 -2.51
CA GLU A 583 -14.02 -7.65 -2.44
C GLU A 583 -13.72 -6.92 -3.76
N PRO A 584 -13.07 -5.74 -3.72
CA PRO A 584 -12.88 -4.94 -4.92
C PRO A 584 -11.79 -5.45 -5.86
N PHE A 585 -10.76 -6.11 -5.35
CA PHE A 585 -9.54 -6.47 -6.08
C PHE A 585 -9.16 -7.92 -5.86
N VAL A 586 -9.03 -8.69 -6.95
CA VAL A 586 -8.63 -10.11 -6.90
C VAL A 586 -7.13 -10.24 -6.60
N ASN A 587 -6.30 -9.57 -7.42
CA ASN A 587 -4.86 -9.57 -7.26
C ASN A 587 -4.35 -8.17 -6.99
N LEU A 588 -3.43 -8.06 -6.04
CA LEU A 588 -2.74 -6.83 -5.69
C LEU A 588 -1.24 -6.97 -5.94
N LEU A 589 -0.67 -6.02 -6.68
CA LEU A 589 0.77 -5.87 -6.83
C LEU A 589 1.20 -4.55 -6.18
N THR A 590 2.03 -4.64 -5.15
CA THR A 590 2.61 -3.47 -4.50
C THR A 590 3.97 -3.17 -5.12
N GLN A 591 4.09 -1.98 -5.74
CA GLN A 591 5.35 -1.57 -6.35
C GLN A 591 6.34 -1.02 -5.32
N GLY A 592 7.64 -1.25 -5.60
CA GLY A 592 8.74 -0.58 -4.88
C GLY A 592 8.96 0.86 -5.37
N MET A 593 9.64 1.65 -4.56
CA MET A 593 9.92 3.06 -4.87
C MET A 593 10.98 3.21 -5.95
N VAL A 594 10.96 4.34 -6.67
CA VAL A 594 12.11 4.79 -7.46
C VAL A 594 12.98 5.66 -6.57
N VAL A 595 14.24 5.29 -6.44
CA VAL A 595 15.22 5.95 -5.59
C VAL A 595 16.37 6.51 -6.43
N ALA A 596 16.96 7.60 -5.97
CA ALA A 596 18.15 8.20 -6.57
C ALA A 596 19.01 8.85 -5.50
N ASP A 597 20.27 9.06 -5.81
CA ASP A 597 21.17 9.76 -4.94
C ASP A 597 20.72 11.19 -4.68
N THR A 598 21.08 11.68 -3.51
CA THR A 598 20.79 13.03 -3.06
C THR A 598 22.08 13.81 -2.83
N TYR A 599 22.08 15.07 -3.25
CA TYR A 599 23.24 15.95 -3.11
C TYR A 599 22.80 17.29 -2.53
N TYR A 600 23.53 17.78 -1.54
CA TYR A 600 23.18 19.05 -0.92
C TYR A 600 24.40 19.83 -0.43
N ARG A 601 24.17 21.13 -0.18
CA ARG A 601 25.06 21.96 0.65
C ARG A 601 24.30 22.44 1.87
N GLU A 602 24.98 22.51 2.98
CA GLU A 602 24.43 22.96 4.26
C GLU A 602 25.06 24.28 4.66
N THR A 603 24.24 25.26 5.00
CA THR A 603 24.66 26.57 5.52
C THR A 603 24.94 26.46 7.02
N ALA A 604 25.64 27.43 7.59
CA ALA A 604 26.03 27.43 8.99
C ALA A 604 24.84 27.41 9.98
N ASP A 605 23.65 27.79 9.53
CA ASP A 605 22.38 27.73 10.26
C ASP A 605 21.63 26.39 10.07
N GLY A 606 22.28 25.39 9.43
CA GLY A 606 21.71 24.06 9.24
C GLY A 606 20.71 23.94 8.08
N LYS A 607 20.51 24.98 7.29
CA LYS A 607 19.61 24.95 6.12
C LYS A 607 20.28 24.23 4.95
N LYS A 608 19.59 23.21 4.38
CA LYS A 608 20.07 22.44 3.24
C LYS A 608 19.52 22.97 1.92
N THR A 609 20.42 23.13 0.94
CA THR A 609 20.08 23.39 -0.47
C THR A 609 20.37 22.13 -1.27
N TRP A 610 19.36 21.58 -1.90
CA TRP A 610 19.43 20.31 -2.65
C TRP A 610 19.70 20.56 -4.13
N PHE A 611 20.56 19.73 -4.72
CA PHE A 611 20.96 19.81 -6.12
C PHE A 611 20.52 18.56 -6.88
N ASN A 612 20.15 18.74 -8.15
CA ASN A 612 19.77 17.60 -8.97
C ASN A 612 21.01 16.72 -9.26
N PRO A 613 20.91 15.40 -9.18
CA PRO A 613 22.00 14.49 -9.52
C PRO A 613 22.59 14.72 -10.91
N ALA A 614 21.78 15.10 -11.89
CA ALA A 614 22.25 15.43 -13.24
C ALA A 614 23.21 16.63 -13.30
N ASP A 615 23.15 17.54 -12.32
CA ASP A 615 24.01 18.72 -12.22
C ASP A 615 25.28 18.46 -11.41
N VAL A 616 25.48 17.26 -10.88
CA VAL A 616 26.63 16.87 -10.07
C VAL A 616 27.56 15.99 -10.89
N GLU A 617 28.87 16.14 -10.68
CA GLU A 617 29.91 15.29 -11.22
C GLU A 617 30.72 14.71 -10.06
N GLU A 618 30.99 13.41 -10.12
CA GLU A 618 31.80 12.73 -9.11
C GLU A 618 33.12 12.27 -9.73
N CYS A 619 34.21 12.82 -9.21
CA CYS A 619 35.57 12.48 -9.63
C CYS A 619 36.41 12.12 -8.40
N ASP A 620 37.06 10.97 -8.41
CA ASP A 620 37.93 10.48 -7.35
C ASP A 620 37.27 10.48 -5.95
N GLY A 621 35.96 10.19 -5.88
CA GLY A 621 35.18 10.15 -4.63
C GLY A 621 34.78 11.53 -4.09
N VAL A 622 34.98 12.59 -4.85
CA VAL A 622 34.52 13.95 -4.52
C VAL A 622 33.41 14.36 -5.48
N ALA A 623 32.22 14.60 -4.92
CA ALA A 623 31.08 15.12 -5.67
C ALA A 623 31.14 16.65 -5.75
N THR A 624 31.05 17.22 -6.97
CA THR A 624 31.07 18.66 -7.23
C THR A 624 29.91 19.08 -8.11
N LEU A 625 29.38 20.28 -7.88
CA LEU A 625 28.32 20.84 -8.73
C LEU A 625 28.94 21.38 -10.04
N LYS A 626 28.46 20.91 -11.18
CA LYS A 626 29.00 21.26 -12.52
C LYS A 626 28.97 22.77 -12.80
N SER A 627 28.01 23.50 -12.25
CA SER A 627 27.83 24.94 -12.55
C SER A 627 28.89 25.83 -11.88
N ASP A 628 29.47 25.43 -10.75
CA ASP A 628 30.39 26.25 -9.96
C ASP A 628 31.68 25.51 -9.52
N GLY A 629 31.78 24.21 -9.83
CA GLY A 629 32.92 23.38 -9.46
C GLY A 629 33.14 23.16 -7.95
N GLN A 630 32.19 23.61 -7.10
CA GLN A 630 32.33 23.52 -5.67
C GLN A 630 31.82 22.17 -5.13
N PRO A 631 32.37 21.65 -4.02
CA PRO A 631 31.94 20.38 -3.42
C PRO A 631 30.48 20.42 -2.96
N VAL A 632 29.83 19.26 -3.08
CA VAL A 632 28.52 18.97 -2.51
C VAL A 632 28.61 17.74 -1.59
N ILE A 633 27.72 17.67 -0.61
CA ILE A 633 27.64 16.54 0.33
C ILE A 633 26.74 15.48 -0.31
N VAL A 634 27.21 14.23 -0.33
CA VAL A 634 26.39 13.07 -0.74
C VAL A 634 25.49 12.70 0.42
N GLY A 635 24.16 12.82 0.22
CA GLY A 635 23.15 12.55 1.24
C GLY A 635 22.64 11.10 1.25
N GLY A 636 23.16 10.24 0.34
CA GLY A 636 22.74 8.86 0.17
C GLY A 636 21.56 8.68 -0.79
N THR A 637 21.23 7.43 -1.08
CA THR A 637 20.17 7.04 -2.02
C THR A 637 18.81 7.06 -1.32
N GLU A 638 17.89 7.91 -1.78
CA GLU A 638 16.57 8.10 -1.19
C GLU A 638 15.46 8.11 -2.25
N LYS A 639 14.19 8.00 -1.79
CA LYS A 639 13.02 8.14 -2.66
C LYS A 639 13.12 9.46 -3.44
N MET A 640 12.87 9.40 -4.74
CA MET A 640 12.77 10.61 -5.58
C MET A 640 11.68 11.53 -5.05
N ALA A 641 12.04 12.76 -4.70
CA ALA A 641 11.14 13.76 -4.15
C ALA A 641 11.49 15.18 -4.63
N LYS A 642 10.47 15.99 -4.90
CA LYS A 642 10.65 17.41 -5.31
C LYS A 642 11.42 18.20 -4.24
N SER A 643 11.17 17.93 -2.96
CA SER A 643 11.83 18.59 -1.82
C SER A 643 13.33 18.32 -1.74
N LYS A 644 13.81 17.22 -2.34
CA LYS A 644 15.23 16.83 -2.37
C LYS A 644 15.86 17.06 -3.74
N ASN A 645 15.10 17.54 -4.72
CA ASN A 645 15.53 17.80 -6.08
C ASN A 645 16.30 16.62 -6.73
N ASN A 646 15.98 15.37 -6.33
CA ASN A 646 16.63 14.16 -6.84
C ASN A 646 15.78 13.41 -7.87
N GLY A 647 14.75 14.04 -8.41
CA GLY A 647 13.88 13.45 -9.42
C GLY A 647 14.39 13.66 -10.84
N VAL A 648 14.07 12.70 -11.73
CA VAL A 648 14.27 12.79 -13.17
C VAL A 648 12.96 13.18 -13.83
N ASP A 649 12.99 14.15 -14.75
CA ASP A 649 11.83 14.56 -15.55
C ASP A 649 11.56 13.51 -16.64
N PRO A 650 10.42 12.80 -16.61
CA PRO A 650 10.08 11.81 -17.62
C PRO A 650 10.03 12.40 -19.03
N GLN A 651 9.62 13.66 -19.20
CA GLN A 651 9.52 14.28 -20.53
C GLN A 651 10.90 14.45 -21.16
N ALA A 652 11.87 14.96 -20.40
CA ALA A 652 13.23 15.09 -20.88
C ALA A 652 13.84 13.75 -21.32
N LEU A 653 13.52 12.68 -20.58
CA LEU A 653 13.95 11.33 -20.91
C LEU A 653 13.31 10.83 -22.22
N ILE A 654 12.00 11.05 -22.39
CA ILE A 654 11.25 10.67 -23.60
C ILE A 654 11.78 11.43 -24.82
N ASP A 655 12.01 12.73 -24.69
CA ASP A 655 12.52 13.58 -25.78
C ASP A 655 13.90 13.14 -26.24
N LEU A 656 14.75 12.64 -25.34
CA LEU A 656 16.12 12.22 -25.63
C LEU A 656 16.22 10.79 -26.16
N TYR A 657 15.51 9.84 -25.53
CA TYR A 657 15.66 8.40 -25.75
C TYR A 657 14.41 7.69 -26.26
N GLY A 658 13.24 8.33 -26.22
CA GLY A 658 11.94 7.75 -26.54
C GLY A 658 11.25 7.10 -25.33
N ALA A 659 9.92 6.95 -25.44
CA ALA A 659 9.07 6.34 -24.42
C ALA A 659 9.41 4.86 -24.20
N ASP A 660 9.63 4.10 -25.28
CA ASP A 660 9.98 2.68 -25.19
C ASP A 660 11.28 2.44 -24.40
N THR A 661 12.27 3.35 -24.48
CA THR A 661 13.50 3.28 -23.71
C THR A 661 13.22 3.47 -22.21
N ALA A 662 12.40 4.47 -21.85
CA ALA A 662 12.01 4.72 -20.46
C ALA A 662 11.25 3.53 -19.86
N ARG A 663 10.31 2.96 -20.62
CA ARG A 663 9.53 1.77 -20.25
C ARG A 663 10.45 0.55 -20.05
N LEU A 664 11.34 0.28 -21.01
CA LEU A 664 12.27 -0.84 -20.95
C LEU A 664 13.17 -0.75 -19.73
N PHE A 665 13.76 0.42 -19.48
CA PHE A 665 14.62 0.61 -18.32
C PHE A 665 13.88 0.35 -17.00
N THR A 666 12.69 0.94 -16.82
CA THR A 666 11.93 0.80 -15.56
C THR A 666 11.48 -0.64 -15.29
N MET A 667 11.27 -1.44 -16.34
CA MET A 667 10.89 -2.85 -16.20
C MET A 667 12.10 -3.79 -16.07
N PHE A 668 13.25 -3.39 -16.59
CA PHE A 668 14.47 -4.21 -16.57
C PHE A 668 15.31 -4.04 -15.29
N ALA A 669 15.36 -2.81 -14.75
CA ALA A 669 16.30 -2.45 -13.67
C ALA A 669 16.02 -3.17 -12.35
N ALA A 670 14.76 -3.48 -12.03
CA ALA A 670 14.39 -4.20 -10.80
C ALA A 670 13.03 -4.90 -10.94
N PRO A 671 12.81 -5.99 -10.19
CA PRO A 671 11.47 -6.58 -10.04
C PRO A 671 10.45 -5.55 -9.54
N PRO A 672 9.16 -5.65 -9.90
CA PRO A 672 8.14 -4.66 -9.53
C PRO A 672 8.08 -4.33 -8.04
N GLU A 673 8.19 -5.32 -7.17
CA GLU A 673 8.06 -5.15 -5.71
C GLU A 673 9.31 -4.54 -5.03
N GLN A 674 10.45 -4.53 -5.71
CA GLN A 674 11.70 -3.99 -5.19
C GLN A 674 11.87 -2.52 -5.56
N SER A 675 12.64 -1.78 -4.78
CA SER A 675 13.03 -0.42 -5.16
C SER A 675 13.91 -0.43 -6.41
N LEU A 676 13.66 0.55 -7.28
CA LEU A 676 14.44 0.78 -8.49
C LEU A 676 15.41 1.92 -8.22
N GLU A 677 16.69 1.64 -8.28
CA GLU A 677 17.75 2.64 -8.24
C GLU A 677 17.96 3.23 -9.65
N TRP A 678 17.96 4.53 -9.74
CA TRP A 678 18.12 5.24 -11.02
C TRP A 678 19.56 5.10 -11.55
N SER A 679 19.69 4.85 -12.86
CA SER A 679 20.97 4.73 -13.53
C SER A 679 20.88 5.24 -14.97
N ASP A 680 21.58 6.34 -15.28
CA ASP A 680 21.67 6.87 -16.64
C ASP A 680 22.35 5.87 -17.58
N ALA A 681 23.39 5.18 -17.13
CA ALA A 681 24.04 4.13 -17.91
C ALA A 681 23.09 2.96 -18.22
N GLY A 682 22.16 2.66 -17.31
CA GLY A 682 21.11 1.68 -17.52
C GLY A 682 20.12 2.12 -18.62
N VAL A 683 19.73 3.39 -18.63
CA VAL A 683 18.87 3.96 -19.68
C VAL A 683 19.54 3.89 -21.05
N GLU A 684 20.82 4.28 -21.14
CA GLU A 684 21.60 4.15 -22.38
C GLU A 684 21.74 2.70 -22.83
N GLY A 685 21.89 1.77 -21.88
CA GLY A 685 21.93 0.34 -22.15
C GLY A 685 20.64 -0.16 -22.78
N ALA A 686 19.48 0.27 -22.25
CA ALA A 686 18.17 -0.02 -22.80
C ALA A 686 18.03 0.52 -24.24
N HIS A 687 18.42 1.77 -24.47
CA HIS A 687 18.38 2.37 -25.80
C HIS A 687 19.28 1.64 -26.80
N ARG A 688 20.51 1.26 -26.42
CA ARG A 688 21.40 0.46 -27.26
C ARG A 688 20.80 -0.91 -27.63
N PHE A 689 20.06 -1.55 -26.71
CA PHE A 689 19.37 -2.80 -27.02
C PHE A 689 18.29 -2.60 -28.08
N LEU A 690 17.46 -1.56 -27.98
CA LEU A 690 16.41 -1.29 -28.97
C LEU A 690 17.00 -0.99 -30.36
N LYS A 691 18.09 -0.23 -30.45
CA LYS A 691 18.81 0.00 -31.70
C LYS A 691 19.34 -1.29 -32.33
N ARG A 692 19.86 -2.22 -31.51
CA ARG A 692 20.36 -3.51 -31.97
C ARG A 692 19.22 -4.41 -32.46
N LEU A 693 18.09 -4.45 -31.73
CA LEU A 693 16.91 -5.17 -32.14
C LEU A 693 16.39 -4.68 -33.49
N TRP A 694 16.29 -3.35 -33.65
CA TRP A 694 15.87 -2.73 -34.90
C TRP A 694 16.80 -3.12 -36.06
N LYS A 695 18.10 -3.07 -35.87
CA LYS A 695 19.11 -3.42 -36.85
C LYS A 695 18.98 -4.88 -37.29
N LEU A 696 18.84 -5.81 -36.37
CA LEU A 696 18.67 -7.24 -36.69
C LEU A 696 17.42 -7.50 -37.56
N ALA A 697 16.32 -6.83 -37.23
CA ALA A 697 15.08 -6.95 -38.01
C ALA A 697 15.23 -6.25 -39.38
N TYR A 698 15.87 -5.06 -39.45
CA TYR A 698 16.13 -4.37 -40.71
C TYR A 698 16.96 -5.22 -41.68
N GLU A 699 18.07 -5.80 -41.21
CA GLU A 699 18.92 -6.67 -42.03
C GLU A 699 18.15 -7.87 -42.59
N HIS A 700 17.28 -8.48 -41.77
CA HIS A 700 16.44 -9.59 -42.21
C HIS A 700 15.40 -9.17 -43.25
N VAL A 701 14.69 -8.05 -43.01
CA VAL A 701 13.66 -7.50 -43.92
C VAL A 701 14.24 -7.10 -45.26
N GLN A 702 15.46 -6.53 -45.29
CA GLN A 702 16.15 -6.19 -46.57
C GLN A 702 16.42 -7.40 -47.44
N GLY A 703 16.64 -8.57 -46.85
CA GLY A 703 16.73 -9.87 -47.53
C GLY A 703 15.40 -10.41 -48.05
N GLY A 704 14.29 -9.74 -47.72
CA GLY A 704 12.88 -10.15 -47.96
C GLY A 704 12.31 -11.00 -46.82
N VAL A 705 11.07 -10.75 -46.44
CA VAL A 705 10.35 -11.55 -45.42
C VAL A 705 9.98 -12.93 -45.99
N VAL A 706 9.98 -13.91 -45.12
CA VAL A 706 9.63 -15.30 -45.42
C VAL A 706 8.59 -15.83 -44.43
N ALA A 707 7.98 -16.98 -44.68
CA ALA A 707 7.10 -17.61 -43.70
C ALA A 707 7.92 -18.05 -42.47
N ALA A 708 7.36 -17.89 -41.28
CA ALA A 708 7.92 -18.42 -40.05
C ALA A 708 8.08 -19.93 -40.11
N CYS A 709 9.08 -20.50 -39.44
CA CYS A 709 9.35 -21.95 -39.46
C CYS A 709 8.17 -22.71 -38.81
N SER A 710 7.68 -23.72 -39.49
CA SER A 710 6.63 -24.62 -38.99
C SER A 710 7.16 -26.05 -38.64
N GLY A 711 8.48 -26.21 -38.55
CA GLY A 711 9.14 -27.51 -38.34
C GLY A 711 9.75 -28.07 -39.64
N GLY A 712 10.17 -29.34 -39.62
CA GLY A 712 10.83 -30.00 -40.71
C GLY A 712 12.31 -30.30 -40.44
N ASP A 713 13.10 -30.57 -41.50
CA ASP A 713 14.54 -30.86 -41.37
C ASP A 713 15.32 -29.54 -41.22
N VAL A 714 15.51 -29.10 -39.98
CA VAL A 714 16.13 -27.82 -39.61
C VAL A 714 17.64 -28.07 -39.35
N PRO A 715 18.55 -27.24 -39.92
CA PRO A 715 19.98 -27.34 -39.63
C PRO A 715 20.27 -27.19 -38.12
N ASP A 716 21.31 -27.90 -37.62
CA ASP A 716 21.59 -27.98 -36.18
C ASP A 716 21.69 -26.63 -35.47
N ALA A 717 22.37 -25.64 -36.05
CA ALA A 717 22.48 -24.30 -35.47
C ALA A 717 21.10 -23.61 -35.41
N ALA A 718 20.29 -23.71 -36.46
CA ALA A 718 18.96 -23.15 -36.50
C ALA A 718 17.99 -23.94 -35.60
N LYS A 719 18.13 -25.27 -35.48
CA LYS A 719 17.38 -26.11 -34.52
C LYS A 719 17.67 -25.70 -33.07
N THR A 720 18.93 -25.43 -32.75
CA THR A 720 19.33 -24.95 -31.42
C THR A 720 18.71 -23.60 -31.09
N LEU A 721 18.74 -22.62 -32.01
CA LEU A 721 18.10 -21.34 -31.84
C LEU A 721 16.57 -21.51 -31.70
N ARG A 722 15.94 -22.34 -32.52
CA ARG A 722 14.48 -22.55 -32.44
C ARG A 722 14.06 -23.17 -31.11
N ARG A 723 14.84 -24.11 -30.58
CA ARG A 723 14.63 -24.64 -29.21
C ARG A 723 14.73 -23.53 -28.19
N GLN A 724 15.79 -22.73 -28.22
CA GLN A 724 15.94 -21.58 -27.32
C GLN A 724 14.79 -20.58 -27.44
N LEU A 725 14.27 -20.34 -28.64
CA LEU A 725 13.08 -19.52 -28.86
C LEU A 725 11.89 -20.07 -28.07
N HIS A 726 11.53 -21.34 -28.22
CA HIS A 726 10.35 -21.89 -27.57
C HIS A 726 10.52 -22.02 -26.03
N GLN A 727 11.75 -22.27 -25.55
CA GLN A 727 12.08 -22.14 -24.12
C GLN A 727 11.90 -20.71 -23.62
N THR A 728 12.29 -19.72 -24.43
CA THR A 728 12.12 -18.30 -24.10
C THR A 728 10.64 -17.91 -24.07
N ILE A 729 9.82 -18.36 -25.02
CA ILE A 729 8.37 -18.13 -25.02
C ILE A 729 7.75 -18.67 -23.71
N GLN A 730 8.08 -19.90 -23.34
CA GLN A 730 7.58 -20.53 -22.13
C GLN A 730 8.00 -19.73 -20.87
N LYS A 731 9.27 -19.37 -20.78
CA LYS A 731 9.83 -18.61 -19.66
C LYS A 731 9.22 -17.21 -19.55
N VAL A 732 9.14 -16.46 -20.65
CA VAL A 732 8.59 -15.09 -20.67
C VAL A 732 7.11 -15.09 -20.32
N SER A 733 6.34 -16.08 -20.78
CA SER A 733 4.94 -16.24 -20.42
C SER A 733 4.78 -16.46 -18.90
N ASP A 734 5.56 -17.36 -18.31
CA ASP A 734 5.54 -17.62 -16.86
C ASP A 734 6.01 -16.39 -16.04
N ASP A 735 7.07 -15.73 -16.51
CA ASP A 735 7.64 -14.55 -15.84
C ASP A 735 6.63 -13.38 -15.83
N ILE A 736 5.85 -13.14 -16.90
CA ILE A 736 4.84 -12.07 -16.94
C ILE A 736 3.56 -12.47 -16.21
N GLU A 737 3.00 -13.66 -16.50
CA GLU A 737 1.68 -14.05 -16.02
C GLU A 737 1.66 -14.41 -14.53
N ARG A 738 2.56 -15.30 -14.12
CA ARG A 738 2.56 -15.88 -12.77
C ARG A 738 3.54 -15.17 -11.82
N ARG A 739 4.80 -15.03 -12.28
CA ARG A 739 5.89 -14.55 -11.40
C ARG A 739 5.95 -13.03 -11.29
N LYS A 740 5.37 -12.29 -12.24
CA LYS A 740 5.47 -10.81 -12.33
C LYS A 740 6.93 -10.33 -12.31
N GLN A 741 7.84 -11.06 -12.99
CA GLN A 741 9.29 -10.79 -13.04
C GLN A 741 9.69 -10.29 -14.43
N PHE A 742 9.36 -9.04 -14.73
CA PHE A 742 9.58 -8.46 -16.07
C PHE A 742 11.04 -8.35 -16.44
N ASN A 743 11.93 -8.10 -15.47
CA ASN A 743 13.36 -8.05 -15.69
C ASN A 743 13.95 -9.37 -16.20
N THR A 744 13.50 -10.52 -15.68
CA THR A 744 13.96 -11.84 -16.13
C THR A 744 13.35 -12.21 -17.49
N ALA A 745 12.12 -11.78 -17.78
CA ALA A 745 11.50 -11.90 -19.10
C ALA A 745 12.31 -11.12 -20.17
N ILE A 746 12.65 -9.87 -19.90
CA ILE A 746 13.47 -9.04 -20.79
C ILE A 746 14.85 -9.67 -21.00
N ALA A 747 15.51 -10.11 -19.92
CA ALA A 747 16.82 -10.77 -20.01
C ALA A 747 16.78 -12.00 -20.94
N ALA A 748 15.75 -12.84 -20.82
CA ALA A 748 15.60 -14.01 -21.69
C ALA A 748 15.47 -13.64 -23.18
N VAL A 749 14.72 -12.59 -23.48
CA VAL A 749 14.64 -12.09 -24.89
C VAL A 749 15.97 -11.48 -25.33
N MET A 750 16.70 -10.76 -24.47
CA MET A 750 18.02 -10.26 -24.81
C MET A 750 19.03 -11.39 -25.11
N GLU A 751 18.99 -12.48 -24.36
CA GLU A 751 19.80 -13.67 -24.61
C GLU A 751 19.44 -14.34 -25.95
N LEU A 752 18.14 -14.44 -26.25
CA LEU A 752 17.67 -14.95 -27.53
C LEU A 752 18.16 -14.10 -28.70
N MET A 753 18.11 -12.76 -28.58
CA MET A 753 18.62 -11.85 -29.63
C MET A 753 20.14 -11.96 -29.80
N ASN A 754 20.89 -12.23 -28.73
CA ASN A 754 22.32 -12.49 -28.80
C ASN A 754 22.63 -13.83 -29.53
N ALA A 755 21.80 -14.85 -29.36
CA ALA A 755 21.91 -16.11 -30.08
C ALA A 755 21.53 -15.95 -31.56
N LEU A 756 20.45 -15.21 -31.85
CA LEU A 756 20.04 -14.89 -33.22
C LEU A 756 21.14 -14.15 -34.00
N ALA A 757 21.81 -13.19 -33.37
CA ALA A 757 22.88 -12.42 -33.99
C ALA A 757 24.10 -13.27 -34.39
N LYS A 758 24.23 -14.48 -33.81
CA LYS A 758 25.31 -15.43 -34.12
C LYS A 758 24.87 -16.51 -35.13
N LEU A 759 23.59 -16.54 -35.51
CA LEU A 759 23.11 -17.51 -36.45
C LEU A 759 23.59 -17.15 -37.87
N GLU A 760 24.51 -17.98 -38.42
CA GLU A 760 25.00 -17.89 -39.80
C GLU A 760 24.12 -18.72 -40.73
N GLY A 761 24.17 -18.45 -42.02
CA GLY A 761 23.43 -19.13 -43.08
C GLY A 761 22.27 -18.29 -43.61
N ASP A 762 22.00 -18.47 -44.89
CA ASP A 762 20.95 -17.73 -45.62
C ASP A 762 20.06 -18.66 -46.46
N ASP A 763 20.11 -19.97 -46.17
CA ASP A 763 19.18 -20.93 -46.72
C ASP A 763 17.75 -20.67 -46.25
N ALA A 764 16.77 -21.19 -47.00
CA ALA A 764 15.36 -20.92 -46.81
C ALA A 764 14.88 -21.29 -45.39
N ILE A 765 15.40 -22.39 -44.79
CA ILE A 765 14.98 -22.88 -43.48
C ILE A 765 15.62 -22.04 -42.40
N THR A 766 16.91 -21.74 -42.47
CA THR A 766 17.58 -20.84 -41.53
C THR A 766 16.93 -19.47 -41.51
N ARG A 767 16.55 -18.95 -42.69
CA ARG A 767 15.80 -17.67 -42.79
C ARG A 767 14.39 -17.76 -42.15
N SER A 768 13.71 -18.89 -42.30
CA SER A 768 12.38 -19.10 -41.68
C SER A 768 12.46 -19.16 -40.17
N VAL A 769 13.53 -19.75 -39.57
CA VAL A 769 13.78 -19.72 -38.12
C VAL A 769 14.12 -18.30 -37.64
N ARG A 770 14.90 -17.53 -38.42
CA ARG A 770 15.18 -16.12 -38.13
C ARG A 770 13.91 -15.28 -38.13
N GLN A 771 13.02 -15.49 -39.11
CA GLN A 771 11.71 -14.86 -39.20
C GLN A 771 10.85 -15.17 -37.97
N GLU A 772 10.69 -16.49 -37.64
CA GLU A 772 9.93 -16.93 -36.46
C GLU A 772 10.46 -16.29 -35.17
N THR A 773 11.80 -16.24 -35.03
CA THR A 773 12.45 -15.66 -33.83
C THR A 773 12.20 -14.16 -33.72
N LEU A 774 12.27 -13.41 -34.79
CA LEU A 774 12.03 -11.96 -34.81
C LEU A 774 10.55 -11.62 -34.57
N GLU A 775 9.61 -12.35 -35.21
CA GLU A 775 8.18 -12.19 -34.96
C GLU A 775 7.84 -12.44 -33.47
N ALA A 776 8.35 -13.54 -32.91
CA ALA A 776 8.10 -13.89 -31.51
C ALA A 776 8.77 -12.89 -30.53
N ALA A 777 10.00 -12.44 -30.82
CA ALA A 777 10.68 -11.46 -29.99
C ALA A 777 9.96 -10.11 -29.99
N ALA A 778 9.51 -9.63 -31.15
CA ALA A 778 8.69 -8.41 -31.25
C ALA A 778 7.41 -8.57 -30.42
N THR A 779 6.73 -9.71 -30.52
CA THR A 779 5.49 -9.96 -29.78
C THR A 779 5.73 -10.07 -28.26
N MET A 780 6.79 -10.78 -27.82
CA MET A 780 7.12 -10.91 -26.38
C MET A 780 7.53 -9.57 -25.76
N LEU A 781 8.11 -8.67 -26.54
CA LEU A 781 8.49 -7.33 -26.08
C LEU A 781 7.35 -6.30 -26.20
N ALA A 782 6.30 -6.56 -26.98
CA ALA A 782 5.21 -5.62 -27.22
C ALA A 782 4.53 -5.10 -25.93
N PRO A 783 4.36 -5.88 -24.84
CA PRO A 783 3.86 -5.35 -23.59
C PRO A 783 4.75 -4.29 -22.96
N ILE A 784 6.07 -4.37 -23.19
CA ILE A 784 7.07 -3.51 -22.54
C ILE A 784 7.44 -2.32 -23.43
N VAL A 785 7.72 -2.57 -24.70
CA VAL A 785 8.15 -1.57 -25.71
C VAL A 785 7.22 -1.60 -26.92
N PRO A 786 5.97 -1.15 -26.74
CA PRO A 786 4.90 -1.39 -27.71
C PRO A 786 5.12 -0.71 -29.08
N HIS A 787 5.73 0.48 -29.11
CA HIS A 787 5.85 1.23 -30.35
C HIS A 787 6.84 0.54 -31.33
N ILE A 788 8.06 0.25 -30.85
CA ILE A 788 9.05 -0.45 -31.68
C ILE A 788 8.56 -1.87 -32.04
N ALA A 789 7.89 -2.55 -31.10
CA ALA A 789 7.40 -3.91 -31.32
C ALA A 789 6.34 -3.96 -32.43
N GLU A 790 5.37 -3.04 -32.42
CA GLU A 790 4.35 -2.95 -33.48
C GLU A 790 4.94 -2.55 -34.81
N ALA A 791 5.86 -1.58 -34.83
CA ALA A 791 6.54 -1.18 -36.06
C ALA A 791 7.33 -2.34 -36.65
N LEU A 792 8.07 -3.10 -35.84
CA LEU A 792 8.81 -4.29 -36.30
C LEU A 792 7.87 -5.39 -36.79
N TYR A 793 6.80 -5.68 -36.07
CA TYR A 793 5.87 -6.74 -36.44
C TYR A 793 5.16 -6.42 -37.75
N ALA A 794 4.79 -5.18 -37.99
CA ALA A 794 4.18 -4.74 -39.25
C ALA A 794 5.10 -4.94 -40.47
N GLU A 795 6.40 -4.77 -40.30
CA GLU A 795 7.41 -5.01 -41.37
C GLU A 795 7.71 -6.52 -41.53
N LEU A 796 7.76 -7.28 -40.45
CA LEU A 796 8.03 -8.73 -40.45
C LEU A 796 6.84 -9.55 -40.96
N LYS A 797 5.60 -9.10 -40.69
CA LYS A 797 4.37 -9.79 -41.06
C LYS A 797 3.29 -8.80 -41.52
N PRO A 798 3.46 -8.23 -42.72
CA PRO A 798 2.51 -7.27 -43.25
C PRO A 798 1.06 -7.81 -43.26
N GLY A 799 0.15 -7.03 -42.65
CA GLY A 799 -1.27 -7.42 -42.50
C GLY A 799 -1.56 -8.53 -41.45
N GLY A 800 -0.54 -9.01 -40.74
CA GLY A 800 -0.71 -9.97 -39.66
C GLY A 800 -1.32 -9.35 -38.42
N VAL A 801 -2.03 -10.15 -37.62
CA VAL A 801 -2.52 -9.80 -36.29
C VAL A 801 -1.51 -10.31 -35.26
N MET A 802 -1.05 -9.41 -34.39
CA MET A 802 -0.13 -9.75 -33.33
C MET A 802 -0.91 -10.49 -32.22
N LEU A 803 -0.54 -11.74 -31.96
CA LEU A 803 -1.08 -12.55 -30.88
C LEU A 803 0.07 -13.17 -30.10
N TRP A 804 -0.12 -13.42 -28.81
CA TRP A 804 0.90 -14.02 -27.97
C TRP A 804 1.39 -15.36 -28.56
N PRO A 805 2.71 -15.58 -28.70
CA PRO A 805 3.22 -16.78 -29.37
C PRO A 805 2.97 -18.04 -28.55
N SER A 806 2.59 -19.10 -29.21
CA SER A 806 2.44 -20.44 -28.62
C SER A 806 3.75 -21.19 -28.62
N VAL A 807 3.92 -22.08 -27.65
CA VAL A 807 5.07 -22.99 -27.59
C VAL A 807 4.86 -24.16 -28.58
N ASP A 808 5.86 -24.41 -29.40
CA ASP A 808 5.92 -25.65 -30.19
C ASP A 808 6.71 -26.71 -29.41
N GLU A 809 6.00 -27.68 -28.85
CA GLU A 809 6.60 -28.75 -28.04
C GLU A 809 7.58 -29.59 -28.83
N THR A 810 7.44 -29.67 -30.16
CA THR A 810 8.35 -30.44 -31.03
C THR A 810 9.72 -29.77 -31.13
N ALA A 811 9.78 -28.46 -31.04
CA ALA A 811 11.03 -27.71 -31.01
C ALA A 811 11.81 -27.88 -29.72
N LEU A 812 11.14 -28.27 -28.63
CA LEU A 812 11.76 -28.51 -27.31
C LEU A 812 12.40 -29.89 -27.20
N VAL A 813 12.09 -30.81 -28.10
CA VAL A 813 12.67 -32.16 -28.07
C VAL A 813 14.18 -32.06 -28.24
N GLN A 814 14.90 -32.67 -27.34
CA GLN A 814 16.34 -32.88 -27.41
C GLN A 814 16.64 -34.30 -27.82
N ASP A 815 17.34 -34.47 -28.93
CA ASP A 815 17.85 -35.80 -29.32
C ASP A 815 19.04 -36.19 -28.44
N GLU A 816 19.86 -35.21 -28.05
CA GLU A 816 21.00 -35.39 -27.18
C GLU A 816 21.01 -34.38 -26.01
N ILE A 817 21.50 -34.83 -24.86
CA ILE A 817 21.76 -33.99 -23.69
C ILE A 817 23.25 -33.90 -23.45
N GLU A 818 23.72 -32.72 -23.00
CA GLU A 818 25.09 -32.51 -22.57
C GLU A 818 25.20 -32.69 -21.07
N LEU A 819 26.02 -33.64 -20.63
CA LEU A 819 26.27 -33.89 -19.20
C LEU A 819 27.68 -33.49 -18.82
N MET A 820 27.81 -32.74 -17.72
CA MET A 820 29.09 -32.39 -17.14
C MET A 820 29.68 -33.59 -16.45
N LEU A 821 30.94 -33.93 -16.77
CA LEU A 821 31.68 -35.00 -16.15
C LEU A 821 32.53 -34.51 -14.99
N GLN A 822 32.26 -35.03 -13.82
CA GLN A 822 33.03 -34.72 -12.60
C GLN A 822 33.78 -35.99 -12.12
N VAL A 823 34.97 -35.78 -11.60
CA VAL A 823 35.72 -36.79 -10.86
C VAL A 823 36.03 -36.29 -9.47
N ASN A 824 35.58 -36.99 -8.44
CA ASN A 824 35.63 -36.57 -7.03
C ASN A 824 35.11 -35.13 -6.84
N GLY A 825 33.99 -34.80 -7.47
CA GLY A 825 33.31 -33.49 -7.37
C GLY A 825 33.96 -32.35 -8.18
N LYS A 826 35.09 -32.59 -8.90
CA LYS A 826 35.74 -31.59 -9.73
C LYS A 826 35.40 -31.81 -11.21
N LEU A 827 34.98 -30.75 -11.90
CA LEU A 827 34.67 -30.73 -13.33
C LEU A 827 35.94 -31.16 -14.12
N ARG A 828 35.76 -32.17 -15.01
CA ARG A 828 36.86 -32.75 -15.80
C ARG A 828 36.57 -32.78 -17.31
N GLY A 829 35.32 -32.65 -17.69
CA GLY A 829 34.89 -32.63 -19.08
C GLY A 829 33.43 -32.57 -19.22
N GLN A 830 32.95 -32.75 -20.45
CA GLN A 830 31.56 -32.85 -20.81
C GLN A 830 31.37 -33.97 -21.85
N MET A 831 30.18 -34.56 -21.91
CA MET A 831 29.80 -35.54 -22.92
C MET A 831 28.43 -35.29 -23.46
N ARG A 832 28.19 -35.61 -24.72
CA ARG A 832 26.86 -35.65 -25.33
C ARG A 832 26.37 -37.07 -25.40
N ILE A 833 25.10 -37.26 -25.03
CA ILE A 833 24.48 -38.60 -25.08
C ILE A 833 23.00 -38.44 -25.46
N ALA A 834 22.43 -39.46 -26.11
CA ALA A 834 21.02 -39.44 -26.46
C ALA A 834 20.15 -39.10 -25.23
N ALA A 835 19.19 -38.20 -25.38
CA ALA A 835 18.29 -37.76 -24.30
C ALA A 835 17.45 -38.92 -23.73
N THR A 836 17.25 -39.96 -24.55
CA THR A 836 16.54 -41.20 -24.21
C THR A 836 17.45 -42.25 -23.57
N ALA A 837 18.75 -41.92 -23.38
CA ALA A 837 19.69 -42.89 -22.79
C ALA A 837 19.32 -43.21 -21.34
N ASP A 838 19.25 -44.45 -20.99
CA ASP A 838 19.02 -44.89 -19.63
C ASP A 838 20.27 -44.66 -18.75
N LYS A 839 20.08 -44.77 -17.45
CA LYS A 839 21.14 -44.54 -16.47
C LYS A 839 22.39 -45.40 -16.75
N ALA A 840 22.20 -46.64 -17.18
CA ALA A 840 23.32 -47.56 -17.45
C ALA A 840 24.10 -47.11 -18.69
N ALA A 841 23.43 -46.64 -19.73
CA ALA A 841 24.07 -46.08 -20.92
C ALA A 841 24.83 -44.81 -20.61
N ILE A 842 24.25 -43.93 -19.77
CA ILE A 842 24.89 -42.68 -19.29
C ILE A 842 26.16 -43.00 -18.50
N GLU A 843 26.11 -43.94 -17.55
CA GLU A 843 27.25 -44.35 -16.75
C GLU A 843 28.34 -44.96 -17.64
N ALA A 844 28.00 -45.84 -18.60
CA ALA A 844 28.93 -46.44 -19.53
C ALA A 844 29.63 -45.41 -20.42
N ALA A 845 28.88 -44.48 -21.00
CA ALA A 845 29.42 -43.39 -21.82
C ALA A 845 30.35 -42.44 -21.01
N ALA A 846 29.97 -42.13 -19.79
CA ALA A 846 30.76 -41.28 -18.92
C ALA A 846 32.09 -41.94 -18.55
N LEU A 847 32.09 -43.22 -18.26
CA LEU A 847 33.30 -44.00 -17.97
C LEU A 847 34.18 -44.18 -19.20
N ALA A 848 33.60 -44.28 -20.41
CA ALA A 848 34.34 -44.38 -21.67
C ALA A 848 35.00 -43.06 -22.12
N SER A 849 34.57 -41.92 -21.56
CA SER A 849 35.11 -40.63 -21.93
C SER A 849 36.59 -40.47 -21.62
N GLU A 850 37.37 -40.01 -22.62
CA GLU A 850 38.82 -39.73 -22.44
C GLU A 850 39.09 -38.79 -21.26
N SER A 851 38.23 -37.81 -21.02
CA SER A 851 38.36 -36.85 -19.92
C SER A 851 38.26 -37.50 -18.53
N VAL A 852 37.56 -38.60 -18.41
CA VAL A 852 37.40 -39.40 -17.18
C VAL A 852 38.48 -40.48 -17.09
N GLN A 853 38.79 -41.16 -18.18
CA GLN A 853 39.76 -42.23 -18.24
C GLN A 853 41.17 -41.81 -17.77
N LYS A 854 41.56 -40.54 -18.02
CA LYS A 854 42.79 -39.95 -17.53
C LYS A 854 42.93 -39.94 -16.01
N TYR A 855 41.84 -40.04 -15.29
CA TYR A 855 41.83 -40.01 -13.81
C TYR A 855 41.56 -41.41 -13.22
N LEU A 856 40.97 -42.31 -13.98
CA LEU A 856 40.72 -43.70 -13.54
C LEU A 856 42.01 -44.54 -13.51
N GLU A 857 43.00 -44.17 -14.34
CA GLU A 857 44.27 -44.90 -14.44
C GLU A 857 44.10 -46.42 -14.51
N GLY A 858 43.03 -46.91 -15.18
CA GLY A 858 42.69 -48.31 -15.32
C GLY A 858 42.02 -48.96 -14.10
N GLN A 859 41.73 -48.21 -13.05
CA GLN A 859 41.05 -48.69 -11.85
C GLN A 859 39.50 -48.54 -11.99
N PRO A 860 38.72 -49.46 -11.47
CA PRO A 860 37.25 -49.28 -11.45
C PRO A 860 36.84 -48.21 -10.48
N PRO A 861 35.79 -47.38 -10.81
CA PRO A 861 35.31 -46.38 -9.89
C PRO A 861 34.61 -46.99 -8.66
N LYS A 862 34.76 -46.37 -7.49
CA LYS A 862 34.01 -46.75 -6.29
C LYS A 862 32.51 -46.54 -6.42
N LYS A 863 32.14 -45.48 -7.10
CA LYS A 863 30.73 -45.08 -7.27
C LYS A 863 30.57 -44.13 -8.47
N VAL A 864 29.51 -44.32 -9.25
CA VAL A 864 29.08 -43.35 -10.26
C VAL A 864 27.71 -42.80 -9.87
N VAL A 865 27.61 -41.48 -9.82
CA VAL A 865 26.39 -40.76 -9.47
C VAL A 865 25.91 -39.96 -10.67
N VAL A 866 24.81 -40.40 -11.28
CA VAL A 866 24.16 -39.68 -12.37
C VAL A 866 23.12 -38.74 -11.80
N VAL A 867 23.26 -37.45 -12.07
CA VAL A 867 22.24 -36.43 -11.84
C VAL A 867 21.57 -36.17 -13.18
N PRO A 868 20.31 -36.60 -13.35
CA PRO A 868 19.64 -36.53 -14.65
C PRO A 868 19.67 -35.12 -15.26
N GLY A 869 20.01 -35.02 -16.53
CA GLY A 869 20.06 -33.77 -17.28
C GLY A 869 21.13 -32.77 -16.86
N ARG A 870 22.05 -33.10 -15.90
CA ARG A 870 23.03 -32.14 -15.40
C ARG A 870 24.46 -32.64 -15.42
N LEU A 871 24.76 -33.70 -14.71
CA LEU A 871 26.14 -34.17 -14.56
C LEU A 871 26.24 -35.65 -14.19
N VAL A 872 27.42 -36.23 -14.44
CA VAL A 872 27.84 -37.50 -13.87
C VAL A 872 29.07 -37.28 -13.02
N ASN A 873 28.97 -37.67 -11.75
CA ASN A 873 30.10 -37.60 -10.84
C ASN A 873 30.66 -39.01 -10.57
N ILE A 874 31.91 -39.21 -10.92
CA ILE A 874 32.66 -40.46 -10.75
C ILE A 874 33.51 -40.32 -9.50
N VAL A 875 33.33 -41.24 -8.57
CA VAL A 875 34.12 -41.29 -7.32
C VAL A 875 35.13 -42.41 -7.46
N ILE A 876 36.40 -42.02 -7.33
CA ILE A 876 37.53 -42.93 -7.43
C ILE A 876 38.01 -43.32 -6.04
#